data_aa8df3d36cbc67fecf1c56c65056eb6a
#
_entry.id   aa8df3d36cbc67fecf1c56c65056eb6a
#
_cell.length_a   1.000
_cell.length_b   1.000
_cell.length_c   1.000
_cell.angle_alpha   90.00
_cell.angle_beta   90.00
_cell.angle_gamma   90.00
#
_symmetry.space_group_name_H-M   'P 1'
#
loop_
_entity.id
_entity.type
_entity.pdbx_description
1 polymer ?
#
loop_
_entity_poly.entity_id
_entity_poly.type
_entity_poly.pdbx_seq_one_letter_code
_entity_poly.pdbx_strand_id
1 'polypeptide(L)'
;MEQRYDFKNIEKKWQKYWDENKSFKVVEDKNKEKYYVLEMFPYPSGKLHMGHVRNYSIGDVIARTKKMQGFNVLHPIGFDSFGLPAENAAIKHGVAPDKWTWENIHEMEDNLKSLGLSYDWDREVQTCSPDYYKWMQWIFIQFYKKGLAYKKDNPVNWCPSCQTVLANEQVVDGCCERCGTVVGKKNLSQWYLKITEYADKLLANLDELEGWPEKVKVMQKNWIGRSEGALISFPIKDSDKVLDVFTTRADTVFGVTSMVVAPEHPYLLELVEGTEQEEAVKAYIEEVSHKNDIERTSTTNEKTGVFTGRYTINPLNGKEVPIYVSDYVLIGYGTGAIMVVPAHDQRDFDFAKKFGIEIIPVVEPADKDVDVNNLKEAFAAEGKMINSGKFDGLDNKEAIAAVIDYLESENKGHKTINFRLRDWLISRQRYWGTPIPMVYCDSCGWVPENEENLPILLPKDVEFTGKGESPLSTSKTFADCKCPKCGKAAKRELDTMDTFLDSSWYFLRYCDAKNDKAAFDKDKTDYWMNVDQYIGGVEHAILHLMYARFFQMALHDLGLVKDEEPFKNLLTQGMVNKDGSKMSKSKGNVVSPEEIINKYGADTARLFILFAAPPEKELEWSDQGVEGSYRFLNRVYRLVSEFVEKYGTGIDTSKIEAITDEDKQLNFVLNSAISKVTEDTNGRFNFNTDISAIMELVNELYKYKELNNINKELLAFTIEKTVTILSPFAPHLCEELWEALGHEGSVGDETWPSFDESALVKSTVEIVIQVNGKLKTKMDIPGDFGKAEMEKLVSESAEIKEFIADKNVVKVIAVPGRLINIVVK
;
A
#
# COMPACT_ATOMS: atom_id res chain seq x y z
N MET A 1 25.68 38.00 5.11
CA MET A 1 25.60 36.52 5.11
C MET A 1 27.00 35.93 5.06
N GLU A 2 27.18 34.70 5.61
CA GLU A 2 28.45 34.00 5.43
C GLU A 2 28.69 33.66 3.95
N GLN A 3 29.98 33.60 3.52
CA GLN A 3 30.26 33.27 2.12
C GLN A 3 29.92 31.83 1.71
N ARG A 4 29.61 30.98 2.66
CA ARG A 4 29.33 29.55 2.44
C ARG A 4 28.08 29.11 3.22
N TYR A 5 27.29 28.27 2.61
CA TYR A 5 26.13 27.63 3.24
C TYR A 5 26.56 26.76 4.43
N ASP A 6 26.34 27.24 5.64
CA ASP A 6 26.60 26.53 6.89
C ASP A 6 25.32 25.79 7.33
N PHE A 7 25.03 24.68 6.64
CA PHE A 7 23.84 23.89 6.92
C PHE A 7 23.75 23.46 8.38
N LYS A 8 24.88 23.18 9.06
CA LYS A 8 24.87 22.69 10.46
C LYS A 8 24.26 23.66 11.45
N ASN A 9 24.58 24.94 11.30
CA ASN A 9 24.02 25.97 12.17
C ASN A 9 22.64 26.43 11.70
N ILE A 10 22.42 26.53 10.40
CA ILE A 10 21.13 26.94 9.81
C ILE A 10 20.03 25.93 10.14
N GLU A 11 20.27 24.63 9.92
CA GLU A 11 19.28 23.58 10.19
C GLU A 11 18.89 23.56 11.68
N LYS A 12 19.87 23.63 12.59
CA LYS A 12 19.59 23.68 14.03
C LYS A 12 18.80 24.93 14.46
N LYS A 13 19.10 26.08 13.84
CA LYS A 13 18.40 27.34 14.09
C LYS A 13 16.92 27.19 13.77
N TRP A 14 16.60 26.67 12.58
CA TRP A 14 15.23 26.59 12.12
C TRP A 14 14.45 25.42 12.74
N GLN A 15 15.05 24.29 13.01
CA GLN A 15 14.44 23.20 13.79
C GLN A 15 14.02 23.70 15.18
N LYS A 16 14.90 24.44 15.85
CA LYS A 16 14.59 25.06 17.14
C LYS A 16 13.46 26.09 17.04
N TYR A 17 13.47 26.92 16.01
CA TYR A 17 12.42 27.91 15.75
C TYR A 17 11.04 27.22 15.59
N TRP A 18 10.95 26.18 14.78
CA TRP A 18 9.71 25.44 14.55
C TRP A 18 9.20 24.74 15.80
N ASP A 19 10.08 24.16 16.60
CA ASP A 19 9.72 23.49 17.85
C ASP A 19 9.21 24.48 18.90
N GLU A 20 9.93 25.58 19.14
CA GLU A 20 9.56 26.62 20.12
C GLU A 20 8.26 27.34 19.75
N ASN A 21 8.03 27.61 18.46
CA ASN A 21 6.82 28.28 17.99
C ASN A 21 5.68 27.31 17.66
N LYS A 22 5.89 26.01 17.76
CA LYS A 22 4.91 24.99 17.35
C LYS A 22 4.34 25.25 15.96
N SER A 23 5.22 25.55 14.99
CA SER A 23 4.88 26.08 13.66
C SER A 23 3.92 25.19 12.84
N PHE A 24 3.83 23.92 13.19
CA PHE A 24 3.01 22.92 12.49
C PHE A 24 1.82 22.42 13.31
N LYS A 25 1.60 23.00 14.51
CA LYS A 25 0.42 22.68 15.30
C LYS A 25 -0.84 23.16 14.60
N VAL A 26 -1.84 22.28 14.52
CA VAL A 26 -3.11 22.57 13.86
C VAL A 26 -4.29 22.29 14.79
N VAL A 27 -5.34 23.08 14.62
CA VAL A 27 -6.64 22.90 15.25
C VAL A 27 -7.74 22.94 14.20
N GLU A 28 -8.90 22.41 14.52
CA GLU A 28 -10.07 22.40 13.64
C GLU A 28 -10.53 23.84 13.36
N ASP A 29 -10.51 24.25 12.10
CA ASP A 29 -10.98 25.55 11.62
C ASP A 29 -11.99 25.40 10.48
N LYS A 30 -13.27 25.58 10.79
CA LYS A 30 -14.36 25.44 9.82
C LYS A 30 -14.37 26.49 8.70
N ASN A 31 -13.53 27.53 8.79
CA ASN A 31 -13.42 28.57 7.76
C ASN A 31 -12.35 28.21 6.71
N LYS A 32 -11.56 27.18 6.93
CA LYS A 32 -10.55 26.66 6.01
C LYS A 32 -10.92 25.29 5.51
N GLU A 33 -10.63 25.01 4.26
CA GLU A 33 -10.67 23.65 3.74
C GLU A 33 -9.56 22.82 4.39
N LYS A 34 -9.92 21.63 4.88
CA LYS A 34 -8.95 20.74 5.52
C LYS A 34 -8.15 19.96 4.49
N TYR A 35 -6.94 19.59 4.85
CA TYR A 35 -6.16 18.62 4.10
C TYR A 35 -5.39 17.71 5.06
N TYR A 36 -5.67 16.42 5.02
CA TYR A 36 -5.02 15.45 5.88
C TYR A 36 -3.99 14.65 5.09
N VAL A 37 -2.70 14.92 5.34
CA VAL A 37 -1.57 14.17 4.79
C VAL A 37 -1.12 13.16 5.83
N LEU A 38 -0.95 11.92 5.43
CA LEU A 38 -0.52 10.86 6.34
C LEU A 38 0.40 9.87 5.64
N GLU A 39 1.56 9.64 6.21
CA GLU A 39 2.44 8.53 5.87
C GLU A 39 2.22 7.37 6.82
N MET A 40 2.49 6.16 6.33
CA MET A 40 2.56 4.99 7.21
C MET A 40 3.64 5.21 8.25
N PHE A 41 3.26 5.14 9.52
CA PHE A 41 4.16 5.38 10.64
C PHE A 41 5.19 4.25 10.81
N PRO A 42 6.40 4.56 11.34
CA PRO A 42 7.50 3.61 11.40
C PRO A 42 7.37 2.63 12.57
N TYR A 43 8.03 1.47 12.41
CA TYR A 43 8.34 0.53 13.49
C TYR A 43 9.64 0.94 14.19
N PRO A 44 9.64 1.26 15.50
CA PRO A 44 10.85 1.67 16.21
C PRO A 44 11.70 0.46 16.63
N SER A 45 12.12 -0.35 15.65
CA SER A 45 12.95 -1.54 15.86
C SER A 45 14.42 -1.36 15.45
N GLY A 46 14.80 -0.11 15.17
CA GLY A 46 16.15 0.28 14.77
C GLY A 46 16.21 1.65 14.12
N LYS A 47 17.38 2.05 13.63
CA LYS A 47 17.60 3.35 13.00
C LYS A 47 16.80 3.53 11.71
N LEU A 48 16.47 4.78 11.38
CA LEU A 48 15.91 5.16 10.10
C LEU A 48 16.80 4.70 8.94
N HIS A 49 16.20 4.44 7.80
CA HIS A 49 16.90 4.16 6.53
C HIS A 49 16.39 5.11 5.43
N MET A 50 17.07 5.15 4.29
CA MET A 50 16.74 6.10 3.21
C MET A 50 15.33 5.92 2.63
N GLY A 51 14.72 4.73 2.77
CA GLY A 51 13.31 4.52 2.44
C GLY A 51 12.36 5.33 3.32
N HIS A 52 12.66 5.45 4.62
CA HIS A 52 11.91 6.35 5.52
C HIS A 52 12.08 7.82 5.13
N VAL A 53 13.32 8.24 4.84
CA VAL A 53 13.58 9.62 4.39
C VAL A 53 12.75 9.93 3.14
N ARG A 54 12.67 8.98 2.20
CA ARG A 54 11.87 9.13 0.98
C ARG A 54 10.38 9.29 1.31
N ASN A 55 9.83 8.37 2.09
CA ASN A 55 8.42 8.36 2.45
C ASN A 55 7.99 9.68 3.09
N TYR A 56 8.72 10.09 4.13
CA TYR A 56 8.37 11.26 4.93
C TYR A 56 8.67 12.58 4.22
N SER A 57 9.71 12.63 3.37
CA SER A 57 9.97 13.82 2.54
C SER A 57 8.88 14.04 1.49
N ILE A 58 8.30 12.98 0.92
CA ILE A 58 7.17 13.08 -0.02
C ILE A 58 5.98 13.74 0.67
N GLY A 59 5.57 13.21 1.83
CA GLY A 59 4.44 13.77 2.57
C GLY A 59 4.68 15.19 3.05
N ASP A 60 5.90 15.49 3.49
CA ASP A 60 6.27 16.83 3.95
C ASP A 60 6.19 17.89 2.84
N VAL A 61 6.61 17.56 1.61
CA VAL A 61 6.45 18.48 0.46
C VAL A 61 4.96 18.75 0.22
N ILE A 62 4.12 17.73 0.25
CA ILE A 62 2.67 17.88 0.07
C ILE A 62 2.08 18.73 1.19
N ALA A 63 2.40 18.42 2.45
CA ALA A 63 1.88 19.14 3.61
C ALA A 63 2.24 20.63 3.58
N ARG A 64 3.53 20.97 3.31
CA ARG A 64 3.99 22.36 3.21
C ARG A 64 3.33 23.10 2.06
N THR A 65 3.27 22.48 0.88
CA THR A 65 2.62 23.09 -0.28
C THR A 65 1.14 23.35 -0.03
N LYS A 66 0.42 22.39 0.54
CA LYS A 66 -1.00 22.54 0.87
C LYS A 66 -1.25 23.64 1.92
N LYS A 67 -0.38 23.75 2.93
CA LYS A 67 -0.43 24.85 3.90
C LYS A 67 -0.28 26.21 3.22
N MET A 68 0.70 26.35 2.34
CA MET A 68 0.93 27.58 1.57
C MET A 68 -0.20 27.88 0.57
N GLN A 69 -0.94 26.85 0.11
CA GLN A 69 -2.16 27.00 -0.68
C GLN A 69 -3.40 27.40 0.15
N GLY A 70 -3.26 27.57 1.46
CA GLY A 70 -4.30 28.06 2.35
C GLY A 70 -5.15 26.98 3.04
N PHE A 71 -4.83 25.69 2.83
CA PHE A 71 -5.51 24.60 3.53
C PHE A 71 -5.17 24.56 5.03
N ASN A 72 -6.11 24.04 5.82
CA ASN A 72 -5.86 23.63 7.19
C ASN A 72 -5.29 22.21 7.18
N VAL A 73 -3.98 22.08 7.36
CA VAL A 73 -3.26 20.82 7.09
C VAL A 73 -3.02 20.04 8.39
N LEU A 74 -3.56 18.83 8.46
CA LEU A 74 -3.20 17.85 9.48
C LEU A 74 -2.09 16.95 8.94
N HIS A 75 -0.91 17.01 9.56
CA HIS A 75 0.26 16.21 9.22
C HIS A 75 0.88 15.62 10.50
N PRO A 76 0.35 14.50 11.02
CA PRO A 76 0.76 13.90 12.27
C PRO A 76 1.84 12.84 12.08
N ILE A 77 2.51 12.48 13.15
CA ILE A 77 3.45 11.35 13.22
C ILE A 77 3.24 10.55 14.50
N GLY A 78 3.70 9.32 14.51
CA GLY A 78 3.73 8.43 15.65
C GLY A 78 4.52 7.18 15.34
N PHE A 79 4.38 6.16 16.21
CA PHE A 79 5.18 4.95 16.11
C PHE A 79 4.32 3.70 16.29
N ASP A 80 4.40 2.78 15.32
CA ASP A 80 3.86 1.43 15.46
C ASP A 80 4.84 0.62 16.31
N SER A 81 4.65 0.67 17.61
CA SER A 81 5.68 0.35 18.58
C SER A 81 5.49 -0.99 19.29
N PHE A 82 4.40 -1.71 19.00
CA PHE A 82 4.23 -3.09 19.40
C PHE A 82 4.80 -4.07 18.37
N GLY A 83 4.92 -5.33 18.76
CA GLY A 83 5.11 -6.47 17.88
C GLY A 83 6.47 -7.11 17.90
N LEU A 84 6.56 -8.12 17.07
CA LEU A 84 7.65 -9.08 16.99
C LEU A 84 9.04 -8.46 16.72
N PRO A 85 9.20 -7.44 15.86
CA PRO A 85 10.53 -6.87 15.61
C PRO A 85 11.15 -6.26 16.86
N ALA A 86 10.37 -5.48 17.62
CA ALA A 86 10.84 -4.84 18.85
C ALA A 86 11.11 -5.88 19.95
N GLU A 87 10.19 -6.84 20.14
CA GLU A 87 10.36 -7.92 21.13
C GLU A 87 11.60 -8.77 20.84
N ASN A 88 11.78 -9.21 19.59
CA ASN A 88 12.94 -10.03 19.22
C ASN A 88 14.27 -9.26 19.35
N ALA A 89 14.28 -7.97 19.02
CA ALA A 89 15.46 -7.13 19.20
C ALA A 89 15.79 -6.98 20.69
N ALA A 90 14.80 -6.71 21.53
CA ALA A 90 14.97 -6.59 22.98
C ALA A 90 15.47 -7.90 23.61
N ILE A 91 14.91 -9.04 23.24
CA ILE A 91 15.37 -10.36 23.71
C ILE A 91 16.81 -10.61 23.28
N LYS A 92 17.16 -10.33 22.03
CA LYS A 92 18.51 -10.50 21.48
C LYS A 92 19.56 -9.67 22.24
N HIS A 93 19.20 -8.48 22.68
CA HIS A 93 20.07 -7.56 23.41
C HIS A 93 19.99 -7.74 24.93
N GLY A 94 19.12 -8.64 25.44
CA GLY A 94 18.97 -8.89 26.87
C GLY A 94 18.34 -7.72 27.64
N VAL A 95 17.48 -6.92 27.00
CA VAL A 95 16.82 -5.74 27.54
C VAL A 95 15.30 -5.99 27.54
N ALA A 96 14.55 -5.36 28.46
CA ALA A 96 13.11 -5.45 28.45
C ALA A 96 12.52 -4.79 27.18
N PRO A 97 11.49 -5.38 26.53
CA PRO A 97 10.91 -4.85 25.30
C PRO A 97 10.43 -3.40 25.39
N ASP A 98 9.82 -3.02 26.50
CA ASP A 98 9.37 -1.65 26.77
C ASP A 98 10.54 -0.65 26.76
N LYS A 99 11.60 -0.94 27.50
CA LYS A 99 12.79 -0.08 27.56
C LYS A 99 13.43 0.07 26.18
N TRP A 100 13.64 -1.05 25.48
CA TRP A 100 14.23 -1.06 24.14
C TRP A 100 13.38 -0.25 23.16
N THR A 101 12.06 -0.41 23.20
CA THR A 101 11.15 0.27 22.30
C THR A 101 11.16 1.79 22.53
N TRP A 102 11.09 2.24 23.80
CA TRP A 102 11.13 3.66 24.11
C TRP A 102 12.48 4.32 23.77
N GLU A 103 13.60 3.64 23.96
CA GLU A 103 14.91 4.13 23.53
C GLU A 103 14.95 4.33 22.00
N ASN A 104 14.41 3.38 21.23
CA ASN A 104 14.35 3.52 19.77
C ASN A 104 13.34 4.57 19.31
N ILE A 105 12.21 4.76 19.99
CA ILE A 105 11.25 5.84 19.70
C ILE A 105 11.95 7.19 19.81
N HIS A 106 12.61 7.46 20.93
CA HIS A 106 13.31 8.74 21.15
C HIS A 106 14.42 8.98 20.11
N GLU A 107 15.24 7.96 19.81
CA GLU A 107 16.26 8.08 18.76
C GLU A 107 15.63 8.38 17.39
N MET A 108 14.53 7.73 17.06
CA MET A 108 13.85 7.92 15.78
C MET A 108 13.14 9.28 15.71
N GLU A 109 12.57 9.75 16.82
CA GLU A 109 11.98 11.09 16.97
C GLU A 109 13.02 12.18 16.69
N ASP A 110 14.21 12.08 17.33
CA ASP A 110 15.31 13.02 17.11
C ASP A 110 15.77 13.02 15.64
N ASN A 111 15.86 11.84 15.02
CA ASN A 111 16.21 11.71 13.61
C ASN A 111 15.15 12.32 12.67
N LEU A 112 13.85 12.14 12.95
CA LEU A 112 12.77 12.75 12.18
C LEU A 112 12.75 14.27 12.34
N LYS A 113 12.96 14.78 13.54
CA LYS A 113 13.10 16.23 13.80
C LYS A 113 14.30 16.82 13.07
N SER A 114 15.41 16.09 13.00
CA SER A 114 16.62 16.55 12.27
C SER A 114 16.41 16.68 10.76
N LEU A 115 15.43 15.96 10.19
CA LEU A 115 15.04 16.10 8.79
C LEU A 115 14.19 17.36 8.53
N GLY A 116 13.74 18.06 9.58
CA GLY A 116 12.92 19.27 9.47
C GLY A 116 11.53 19.02 8.91
N LEU A 117 10.92 17.90 9.27
CA LEU A 117 9.57 17.53 8.82
C LEU A 117 8.49 18.35 9.53
N SER A 118 7.44 18.71 8.82
CA SER A 118 6.36 19.61 9.29
C SER A 118 5.26 18.86 10.07
N TYR A 119 5.66 18.04 11.03
CA TYR A 119 4.71 17.28 11.83
C TYR A 119 4.11 18.08 12.99
N ASP A 120 2.80 17.86 13.24
CA ASP A 120 2.15 18.27 14.49
C ASP A 120 2.51 17.26 15.60
N TRP A 121 3.62 17.49 16.29
CA TRP A 121 4.13 16.64 17.37
C TRP A 121 3.20 16.59 18.60
N ASP A 122 2.30 17.56 18.77
CA ASP A 122 1.30 17.52 19.85
C ASP A 122 0.29 16.36 19.63
N ARG A 123 0.19 15.82 18.42
CA ARG A 123 -0.68 14.69 18.06
C ARG A 123 0.05 13.35 17.97
N GLU A 124 1.30 13.30 18.38
CA GLU A 124 2.09 12.07 18.40
C GLU A 124 1.40 10.96 19.21
N VAL A 125 1.43 9.74 18.66
CA VAL A 125 0.93 8.52 19.29
C VAL A 125 1.97 7.40 19.23
N GLN A 126 1.97 6.54 20.26
CA GLN A 126 2.77 5.31 20.31
C GLN A 126 1.80 4.15 20.58
N THR A 127 1.77 3.15 19.72
CA THR A 127 0.82 2.04 19.86
C THR A 127 1.03 1.23 21.14
N CYS A 128 2.26 1.18 21.67
CA CYS A 128 2.59 0.52 22.93
C CYS A 128 2.23 1.32 24.19
N SER A 129 1.77 2.57 24.05
CA SER A 129 1.35 3.38 25.19
C SER A 129 -0.02 2.96 25.71
N PRO A 130 -0.21 2.82 27.05
CA PRO A 130 -1.49 2.45 27.63
C PRO A 130 -2.68 3.34 27.25
N ASP A 131 -2.45 4.62 27.01
CA ASP A 131 -3.46 5.58 26.55
C ASP A 131 -3.86 5.40 25.09
N TYR A 132 -3.04 4.68 24.29
CA TYR A 132 -3.40 4.24 22.95
C TYR A 132 -4.09 2.86 22.97
N TYR A 133 -3.41 1.81 23.49
CA TYR A 133 -3.96 0.46 23.39
C TYR A 133 -5.17 0.20 24.27
N LYS A 134 -5.45 1.03 25.27
CA LYS A 134 -6.75 1.08 25.96
C LYS A 134 -7.91 1.12 24.96
N TRP A 135 -7.77 1.97 23.95
CA TRP A 135 -8.83 2.15 22.96
C TRP A 135 -8.87 1.04 21.93
N MET A 136 -7.72 0.42 21.61
CA MET A 136 -7.73 -0.80 20.81
C MET A 136 -8.46 -1.94 21.55
N GLN A 137 -8.22 -2.10 22.83
CA GLN A 137 -8.96 -3.05 23.68
C GLN A 137 -10.46 -2.75 23.71
N TRP A 138 -10.81 -1.48 23.81
CA TRP A 138 -12.21 -1.05 23.77
C TRP A 138 -12.87 -1.38 22.41
N ILE A 139 -12.21 -1.07 21.30
CA ILE A 139 -12.69 -1.38 19.94
C ILE A 139 -12.90 -2.90 19.81
N PHE A 140 -11.96 -3.71 20.26
CA PHE A 140 -12.10 -5.17 20.25
C PHE A 140 -13.35 -5.62 21.02
N ILE A 141 -13.62 -5.05 22.20
CA ILE A 141 -14.82 -5.36 22.98
C ILE A 141 -16.11 -5.00 22.19
N GLN A 142 -16.11 -3.85 21.47
CA GLN A 142 -17.27 -3.50 20.64
C GLN A 142 -17.44 -4.48 19.48
N PHE A 143 -16.36 -4.90 18.83
CA PHE A 143 -16.41 -5.94 17.79
C PHE A 143 -16.91 -7.28 18.34
N TYR A 144 -16.46 -7.67 19.53
CA TYR A 144 -16.97 -8.88 20.22
C TYR A 144 -18.48 -8.78 20.49
N LYS A 145 -18.94 -7.66 21.03
CA LYS A 145 -20.37 -7.42 21.29
C LYS A 145 -21.22 -7.46 20.03
N LYS A 146 -20.67 -7.02 18.90
CA LYS A 146 -21.31 -7.08 17.57
C LYS A 146 -21.23 -8.47 16.92
N GLY A 147 -20.47 -9.39 17.50
CA GLY A 147 -20.27 -10.74 16.95
C GLY A 147 -19.23 -10.82 15.83
N LEU A 148 -18.45 -9.76 15.62
CA LEU A 148 -17.35 -9.70 14.65
C LEU A 148 -16.08 -10.38 15.17
N ALA A 149 -15.85 -10.40 16.49
CA ALA A 149 -14.75 -11.12 17.12
C ALA A 149 -15.24 -12.45 17.72
N TYR A 150 -14.53 -13.55 17.46
CA TYR A 150 -14.87 -14.88 17.96
C TYR A 150 -13.62 -15.74 18.17
N LYS A 151 -13.75 -16.80 18.98
CA LYS A 151 -12.67 -17.77 19.23
C LYS A 151 -13.01 -19.12 18.65
N LYS A 152 -12.05 -19.77 18.01
CA LYS A 152 -12.22 -21.07 17.33
C LYS A 152 -10.94 -21.90 17.41
N ASP A 153 -11.12 -23.21 17.61
CA ASP A 153 -10.08 -24.22 17.44
C ASP A 153 -9.88 -24.49 15.95
N ASN A 154 -8.66 -24.31 15.47
CA ASN A 154 -8.37 -24.49 14.05
C ASN A 154 -6.88 -24.80 13.81
N PRO A 155 -6.53 -25.56 12.75
CA PRO A 155 -5.18 -25.58 12.24
C PRO A 155 -4.75 -24.19 11.76
N VAL A 156 -3.74 -23.62 12.40
CA VAL A 156 -3.23 -22.27 12.10
C VAL A 156 -1.80 -22.33 11.58
N ASN A 157 -1.41 -21.32 10.80
CA ASN A 157 -0.03 -21.18 10.36
C ASN A 157 0.86 -20.89 11.56
N TRP A 158 1.90 -21.70 11.75
CA TRP A 158 2.86 -21.58 12.83
C TRP A 158 4.27 -21.37 12.32
N CYS A 159 4.91 -20.31 12.73
CA CYS A 159 6.33 -20.10 12.46
C CYS A 159 7.18 -20.70 13.59
N PRO A 160 7.96 -21.79 13.34
CA PRO A 160 8.75 -22.45 14.39
C PRO A 160 9.94 -21.60 14.85
N SER A 161 10.45 -20.69 14.01
CA SER A 161 11.52 -19.75 14.37
C SER A 161 11.02 -18.59 15.22
N CYS A 162 9.91 -17.95 14.78
CA CYS A 162 9.29 -16.86 15.52
C CYS A 162 8.45 -17.35 16.70
N GLN A 163 8.11 -18.63 16.76
CA GLN A 163 7.28 -19.27 17.79
C GLN A 163 5.93 -18.57 18.03
N THR A 164 5.24 -18.25 16.95
CA THR A 164 3.94 -17.60 16.98
C THR A 164 3.11 -18.01 15.77
N VAL A 165 1.80 -17.84 15.88
CA VAL A 165 0.89 -17.98 14.75
C VAL A 165 1.03 -16.79 13.79
N LEU A 166 0.68 -17.04 12.54
CA LEU A 166 0.68 -16.06 11.47
C LEU A 166 -0.69 -16.03 10.81
N ALA A 167 -1.18 -14.84 10.48
CA ALA A 167 -2.31 -14.69 9.57
C ALA A 167 -1.92 -15.21 8.17
N ASN A 168 -2.90 -15.53 7.33
CA ASN A 168 -2.63 -16.06 5.98
C ASN A 168 -1.81 -15.06 5.15
N GLU A 169 -2.09 -13.78 5.30
CA GLU A 169 -1.43 -12.67 4.64
C GLU A 169 0.06 -12.52 5.01
N GLN A 170 0.45 -13.07 6.16
CA GLN A 170 1.82 -13.05 6.68
C GLN A 170 2.65 -14.28 6.24
N VAL A 171 2.08 -15.13 5.40
CA VAL A 171 2.77 -16.27 4.79
C VAL A 171 3.00 -15.99 3.31
N VAL A 172 4.26 -15.81 2.95
CA VAL A 172 4.69 -15.53 1.56
C VAL A 172 5.50 -16.73 1.07
N ASP A 173 5.07 -17.33 -0.03
CA ASP A 173 5.72 -18.52 -0.60
C ASP A 173 5.96 -19.65 0.42
N GLY A 174 4.97 -19.90 1.32
CA GLY A 174 5.03 -20.89 2.39
C GLY A 174 6.00 -20.58 3.52
N CYS A 175 6.57 -19.40 3.51
CA CYS A 175 7.51 -18.93 4.51
C CYS A 175 6.95 -17.76 5.31
N CYS A 176 7.44 -17.59 6.53
CA CYS A 176 7.15 -16.44 7.36
C CYS A 176 7.69 -15.17 6.68
N GLU A 177 6.87 -14.17 6.44
CA GLU A 177 7.23 -12.89 5.81
C GLU A 177 8.41 -12.19 6.50
N ARG A 178 8.58 -12.42 7.82
CA ARG A 178 9.59 -11.76 8.65
C ARG A 178 10.94 -12.46 8.69
N CYS A 179 10.93 -13.78 8.91
CA CYS A 179 12.17 -14.52 9.14
C CYS A 179 12.55 -15.50 8.02
N GLY A 180 11.68 -15.66 7.00
CA GLY A 180 11.92 -16.57 5.88
C GLY A 180 11.86 -18.05 6.22
N THR A 181 11.48 -18.42 7.47
CA THR A 181 11.39 -19.83 7.88
C THR A 181 10.12 -20.45 7.32
N VAL A 182 10.23 -21.70 6.86
CA VAL A 182 9.06 -22.48 6.40
C VAL A 182 8.03 -22.60 7.51
N VAL A 183 6.77 -22.31 7.17
CA VAL A 183 5.64 -22.29 8.09
C VAL A 183 4.99 -23.66 8.15
N GLY A 184 4.76 -24.15 9.37
CA GLY A 184 3.99 -25.40 9.63
C GLY A 184 2.56 -25.13 10.02
N LYS A 185 1.80 -26.20 10.33
CA LYS A 185 0.45 -26.11 10.92
C LYS A 185 0.47 -26.54 12.38
N LYS A 186 -0.34 -25.86 13.20
CA LYS A 186 -0.54 -26.21 14.60
C LYS A 186 -2.02 -26.00 14.99
N ASN A 187 -2.62 -26.97 15.66
CA ASN A 187 -3.99 -26.82 16.17
C ASN A 187 -3.99 -25.97 17.44
N LEU A 188 -4.62 -24.81 17.38
CA LEU A 188 -4.70 -23.88 18.50
C LEU A 188 -6.10 -23.22 18.55
N SER A 189 -6.53 -22.89 19.77
CA SER A 189 -7.72 -22.08 20.01
C SER A 189 -7.37 -20.62 19.91
N GLN A 190 -7.87 -19.93 18.88
CA GLN A 190 -7.41 -18.58 18.52
C GLN A 190 -8.58 -17.63 18.28
N TRP A 191 -8.34 -16.33 18.47
CA TRP A 191 -9.27 -15.27 18.15
C TRP A 191 -9.18 -14.86 16.69
N TYR A 192 -10.35 -14.57 16.11
CA TYR A 192 -10.52 -14.12 14.73
C TYR A 192 -11.43 -12.91 14.67
N LEU A 193 -11.20 -12.05 13.66
CA LEU A 193 -12.16 -11.04 13.23
C LEU A 193 -12.78 -11.46 11.89
N LYS A 194 -14.12 -11.32 11.79
CA LYS A 194 -14.90 -11.70 10.62
C LYS A 194 -14.80 -10.70 9.49
N ILE A 195 -13.62 -10.53 8.94
CA ILE A 195 -13.39 -9.68 7.75
C ILE A 195 -14.16 -10.20 6.54
N THR A 196 -14.48 -11.50 6.50
CA THR A 196 -15.25 -12.11 5.41
C THR A 196 -16.69 -11.61 5.34
N GLU A 197 -17.29 -11.15 6.43
CA GLU A 197 -18.61 -10.51 6.44
C GLU A 197 -18.60 -9.18 5.66
N TYR A 198 -17.43 -8.57 5.45
CA TYR A 198 -17.23 -7.35 4.69
C TYR A 198 -16.65 -7.59 3.28
N ALA A 199 -16.46 -8.85 2.86
CA ALA A 199 -15.78 -9.18 1.61
C ALA A 199 -16.44 -8.55 0.37
N ASP A 200 -17.76 -8.62 0.26
CA ASP A 200 -18.50 -7.99 -0.85
C ASP A 200 -18.38 -6.46 -0.81
N LYS A 201 -18.47 -5.86 0.38
CA LYS A 201 -18.37 -4.42 0.56
C LYS A 201 -16.95 -3.90 0.26
N LEU A 202 -15.93 -4.61 0.76
CA LEU A 202 -14.52 -4.35 0.46
C LEU A 202 -14.26 -4.41 -1.05
N LEU A 203 -14.90 -5.35 -1.75
CA LEU A 203 -14.77 -5.50 -3.19
C LEU A 203 -15.50 -4.40 -3.96
N ALA A 204 -16.76 -4.12 -3.60
CA ALA A 204 -17.59 -3.12 -4.29
C ALA A 204 -16.97 -1.71 -4.18
N ASN A 205 -16.52 -1.32 -2.99
CA ASN A 205 -15.95 0.00 -2.76
C ASN A 205 -14.59 0.22 -3.47
N LEU A 206 -13.92 -0.83 -3.99
CA LEU A 206 -12.70 -0.64 -4.79
C LEU A 206 -12.95 0.21 -6.04
N ASP A 207 -14.14 0.13 -6.61
CA ASP A 207 -14.48 0.91 -7.81
C ASP A 207 -14.66 2.41 -7.48
N GLU A 208 -14.99 2.74 -6.22
CA GLU A 208 -15.14 4.11 -5.73
C GLU A 208 -13.81 4.76 -5.33
N LEU A 209 -12.75 3.98 -5.19
CA LEU A 209 -11.41 4.45 -4.82
C LEU A 209 -10.64 4.97 -6.06
N GLU A 210 -11.13 6.06 -6.65
CA GLU A 210 -10.55 6.65 -7.87
C GLU A 210 -9.10 7.11 -7.68
N GLY A 211 -8.76 7.63 -6.49
CA GLY A 211 -7.41 8.10 -6.14
C GLY A 211 -6.43 7.00 -5.74
N TRP A 212 -6.77 5.71 -5.96
CA TRP A 212 -5.90 4.59 -5.64
C TRP A 212 -5.22 4.00 -6.87
N PRO A 213 -3.93 3.58 -6.77
CA PRO A 213 -3.24 2.90 -7.86
C PRO A 213 -3.97 1.62 -8.27
N GLU A 214 -4.18 1.42 -9.58
CA GLU A 214 -4.88 0.26 -10.11
C GLU A 214 -4.23 -1.07 -9.68
N LYS A 215 -2.90 -1.07 -9.57
CA LYS A 215 -2.14 -2.24 -9.08
C LYS A 215 -2.62 -2.69 -7.69
N VAL A 216 -2.86 -1.76 -6.76
CA VAL A 216 -3.32 -2.06 -5.40
C VAL A 216 -4.74 -2.61 -5.43
N LYS A 217 -5.64 -2.00 -6.22
CA LYS A 217 -7.03 -2.48 -6.39
C LYS A 217 -7.07 -3.91 -6.93
N VAL A 218 -6.26 -4.20 -7.95
CA VAL A 218 -6.14 -5.56 -8.51
C VAL A 218 -5.59 -6.55 -7.48
N MET A 219 -4.59 -6.16 -6.68
CA MET A 219 -4.06 -7.03 -5.62
C MET A 219 -5.14 -7.37 -4.59
N GLN A 220 -5.91 -6.38 -4.11
CA GLN A 220 -7.00 -6.61 -3.16
C GLN A 220 -8.13 -7.44 -3.77
N LYS A 221 -8.57 -7.14 -4.99
CA LYS A 221 -9.58 -7.91 -5.72
C LYS A 221 -9.18 -9.38 -5.84
N ASN A 222 -7.95 -9.64 -6.23
CA ASN A 222 -7.42 -11.00 -6.35
C ASN A 222 -7.31 -11.69 -4.99
N TRP A 223 -6.98 -10.97 -3.92
CA TRP A 223 -6.88 -11.52 -2.58
C TRP A 223 -8.26 -11.87 -2.00
N ILE A 224 -9.23 -10.99 -2.14
CA ILE A 224 -10.63 -11.24 -1.76
C ILE A 224 -11.14 -12.45 -2.53
N GLY A 225 -10.87 -12.54 -3.84
CA GLY A 225 -11.07 -13.72 -4.67
C GLY A 225 -12.50 -14.20 -4.63
N ARG A 226 -13.47 -13.32 -4.92
CA ARG A 226 -14.89 -13.63 -5.00
C ARG A 226 -15.16 -14.55 -6.18
N SER A 227 -15.80 -15.68 -5.90
CA SER A 227 -16.18 -16.70 -6.90
C SER A 227 -17.66 -17.00 -6.77
N GLU A 228 -18.40 -16.89 -7.87
CA GLU A 228 -19.78 -17.35 -7.95
C GLU A 228 -19.80 -18.78 -8.49
N GLY A 229 -20.58 -19.64 -7.87
CA GLY A 229 -20.67 -21.03 -8.24
C GLY A 229 -21.85 -21.73 -7.58
N ALA A 230 -21.73 -23.03 -7.40
CA ALA A 230 -22.71 -23.85 -6.72
C ALA A 230 -22.06 -24.63 -5.59
N LEU A 231 -22.79 -24.77 -4.49
CA LEU A 231 -22.54 -25.81 -3.51
C LEU A 231 -23.40 -27.02 -3.92
N ILE A 232 -22.75 -28.15 -4.17
CA ILE A 232 -23.40 -29.39 -4.66
C ILE A 232 -23.21 -30.46 -3.61
N SER A 233 -24.31 -31.11 -3.24
CA SER A 233 -24.35 -32.15 -2.21
C SER A 233 -24.25 -33.54 -2.85
N PHE A 234 -23.14 -34.24 -2.54
CA PHE A 234 -22.89 -35.61 -2.97
C PHE A 234 -23.19 -36.60 -1.82
N PRO A 235 -24.31 -37.35 -1.85
CA PRO A 235 -24.59 -38.35 -0.80
C PRO A 235 -23.51 -39.43 -0.76
N ILE A 236 -23.05 -39.79 0.46
CA ILE A 236 -22.12 -40.89 0.66
C ILE A 236 -22.93 -42.19 0.63
N LYS A 237 -22.50 -43.15 -0.18
CA LYS A 237 -23.16 -44.43 -0.28
C LYS A 237 -23.14 -45.17 1.06
N ASP A 238 -24.29 -45.78 1.42
CA ASP A 238 -24.50 -46.52 2.64
C ASP A 238 -24.26 -45.70 3.93
N SER A 239 -24.51 -44.38 3.86
CA SER A 239 -24.38 -43.42 4.96
C SER A 239 -25.48 -42.37 4.88
N ASP A 240 -25.79 -41.73 5.99
CA ASP A 240 -26.66 -40.56 6.08
C ASP A 240 -25.91 -39.25 5.84
N LYS A 241 -24.59 -39.32 5.58
CA LYS A 241 -23.71 -38.15 5.35
C LYS A 241 -23.66 -37.75 3.90
N VAL A 242 -23.30 -36.50 3.72
CA VAL A 242 -23.16 -35.85 2.42
C VAL A 242 -21.80 -35.15 2.35
N LEU A 243 -21.12 -35.23 1.20
CA LEU A 243 -19.99 -34.40 0.89
C LEU A 243 -20.47 -33.21 0.08
N ASP A 244 -20.38 -32.02 0.66
CA ASP A 244 -20.66 -30.78 -0.04
C ASP A 244 -19.42 -30.31 -0.79
N VAL A 245 -19.58 -29.90 -2.05
CA VAL A 245 -18.52 -29.42 -2.92
C VAL A 245 -18.89 -28.09 -3.51
N PHE A 246 -17.98 -27.09 -3.37
CA PHE A 246 -18.09 -25.84 -4.10
C PHE A 246 -17.41 -25.94 -5.47
N THR A 247 -18.13 -25.53 -6.51
CA THR A 247 -17.58 -25.46 -7.88
C THR A 247 -18.08 -24.22 -8.63
N THR A 248 -17.20 -23.60 -9.41
CA THR A 248 -17.55 -22.57 -10.40
C THR A 248 -17.95 -23.17 -11.75
N ARG A 249 -17.74 -24.48 -11.89
CA ARG A 249 -17.96 -25.25 -13.13
C ARG A 249 -19.05 -26.30 -12.91
N ALA A 250 -20.29 -25.84 -12.56
CA ALA A 250 -21.44 -26.72 -12.39
C ALA A 250 -21.80 -27.47 -13.69
N ASP A 251 -21.45 -26.94 -14.87
CA ASP A 251 -21.55 -27.57 -16.17
C ASP A 251 -20.85 -28.95 -16.24
N THR A 252 -19.74 -29.11 -15.48
CA THR A 252 -18.89 -30.30 -15.54
C THR A 252 -19.34 -31.46 -14.61
N VAL A 253 -20.38 -31.30 -13.82
CA VAL A 253 -20.83 -32.27 -12.81
C VAL A 253 -21.11 -33.67 -13.39
N PHE A 254 -21.63 -33.77 -14.64
CA PHE A 254 -21.85 -35.04 -15.31
C PHE A 254 -20.57 -35.82 -15.62
N GLY A 255 -19.45 -35.13 -15.69
CA GLY A 255 -18.10 -35.67 -15.92
C GLY A 255 -17.32 -36.04 -14.66
N VAL A 256 -17.99 -36.01 -13.50
CA VAL A 256 -17.34 -36.38 -12.22
C VAL A 256 -17.10 -37.88 -12.19
N THR A 257 -15.85 -38.30 -12.03
CA THR A 257 -15.42 -39.70 -12.00
C THR A 257 -14.76 -40.12 -10.67
N SER A 258 -14.41 -39.16 -9.84
CA SER A 258 -14.06 -39.42 -8.42
C SER A 258 -14.31 -38.18 -7.56
N MET A 259 -14.27 -38.36 -6.26
CA MET A 259 -14.24 -37.30 -5.28
C MET A 259 -12.89 -37.34 -4.57
N VAL A 260 -12.37 -36.20 -4.22
CA VAL A 260 -11.16 -36.10 -3.40
C VAL A 260 -11.39 -35.18 -2.21
N VAL A 261 -11.04 -35.70 -1.04
CA VAL A 261 -11.11 -34.96 0.23
C VAL A 261 -9.70 -34.60 0.73
N ALA A 262 -9.63 -33.50 1.44
CA ALA A 262 -8.38 -33.07 2.11
C ALA A 262 -8.03 -34.10 3.22
N PRO A 263 -6.73 -34.31 3.53
CA PRO A 263 -6.29 -35.15 4.66
C PRO A 263 -6.85 -34.71 6.01
N GLU A 264 -7.17 -33.41 6.15
CA GLU A 264 -7.74 -32.80 7.36
C GLU A 264 -9.30 -32.79 7.36
N HIS A 265 -9.94 -33.41 6.37
CA HIS A 265 -11.40 -33.37 6.27
C HIS A 265 -12.04 -34.02 7.48
N PRO A 266 -13.04 -33.39 8.15
CA PRO A 266 -13.62 -33.87 9.41
C PRO A 266 -14.26 -35.24 9.34
N TYR A 267 -14.75 -35.65 8.17
CA TYR A 267 -15.36 -36.98 7.99
C TYR A 267 -14.36 -38.08 7.62
N LEU A 268 -13.11 -37.75 7.27
CA LEU A 268 -12.20 -38.73 6.67
C LEU A 268 -11.92 -39.94 7.55
N LEU A 269 -11.59 -39.71 8.82
CA LEU A 269 -11.28 -40.82 9.75
C LEU A 269 -12.51 -41.71 9.98
N GLU A 270 -13.70 -41.13 10.10
CA GLU A 270 -14.94 -41.90 10.23
C GLU A 270 -15.32 -42.64 8.95
N LEU A 271 -15.06 -42.02 7.78
CA LEU A 271 -15.30 -42.66 6.49
C LEU A 271 -14.50 -43.93 6.28
N VAL A 272 -13.25 -43.96 6.76
CA VAL A 272 -12.37 -45.13 6.59
C VAL A 272 -12.46 -46.15 7.69
N GLU A 273 -13.14 -45.84 8.79
CA GLU A 273 -13.30 -46.78 9.92
C GLU A 273 -13.92 -48.09 9.46
N GLY A 274 -13.23 -49.20 9.75
CA GLY A 274 -13.62 -50.55 9.38
C GLY A 274 -13.46 -50.91 7.90
N THR A 275 -12.85 -50.03 7.07
CA THR A 275 -12.49 -50.38 5.69
C THR A 275 -11.10 -51.04 5.64
N GLU A 276 -10.81 -51.78 4.56
CA GLU A 276 -9.47 -52.35 4.33
C GLU A 276 -8.39 -51.23 4.12
N GLN A 277 -8.81 -50.01 3.80
CA GLN A 277 -7.96 -48.88 3.49
C GLN A 277 -7.66 -48.01 4.74
N GLU A 278 -8.23 -48.28 5.87
CA GLU A 278 -8.11 -47.46 7.09
C GLU A 278 -6.64 -47.16 7.47
N GLU A 279 -5.82 -48.20 7.54
CA GLU A 279 -4.41 -48.05 7.91
C GLU A 279 -3.60 -47.27 6.84
N ALA A 280 -3.88 -47.51 5.55
CA ALA A 280 -3.22 -46.81 4.45
C ALA A 280 -3.57 -45.31 4.44
N VAL A 281 -4.83 -44.96 4.73
CA VAL A 281 -5.27 -43.56 4.80
C VAL A 281 -4.67 -42.87 6.02
N LYS A 282 -4.64 -43.53 7.21
CA LYS A 282 -3.97 -42.94 8.38
C LYS A 282 -2.48 -42.68 8.15
N ALA A 283 -1.79 -43.64 7.53
CA ALA A 283 -0.37 -43.46 7.17
C ALA A 283 -0.18 -42.31 6.18
N TYR A 284 -1.07 -42.12 5.21
CA TYR A 284 -1.02 -41.04 4.25
C TYR A 284 -1.30 -39.68 4.91
N ILE A 285 -2.24 -39.59 5.85
CA ILE A 285 -2.49 -38.36 6.63
C ILE A 285 -1.23 -37.94 7.38
N GLU A 286 -0.55 -38.88 8.04
CA GLU A 286 0.69 -38.61 8.75
C GLU A 286 1.80 -38.13 7.80
N GLU A 287 1.99 -38.79 6.65
CA GLU A 287 2.96 -38.37 5.63
C GLU A 287 2.72 -36.92 5.16
N VAL A 288 1.46 -36.60 4.84
CA VAL A 288 1.08 -35.28 4.32
C VAL A 288 1.15 -34.20 5.38
N SER A 289 0.99 -34.54 6.68
CA SER A 289 1.02 -33.58 7.77
C SER A 289 2.35 -32.80 7.84
N HIS A 290 3.41 -33.34 7.25
CA HIS A 290 4.74 -32.70 7.16
C HIS A 290 4.94 -31.82 5.92
N LYS A 291 4.00 -31.80 4.97
CA LYS A 291 4.07 -31.00 3.74
C LYS A 291 3.39 -29.64 3.95
N ASN A 292 3.97 -28.57 3.42
CA ASN A 292 3.34 -27.25 3.41
C ASN A 292 2.36 -27.09 2.22
N ASP A 293 1.51 -26.06 2.30
CA ASP A 293 0.45 -25.83 1.29
C ASP A 293 1.02 -25.58 -0.12
N ILE A 294 2.22 -25.02 -0.27
CA ILE A 294 2.86 -24.81 -1.58
C ILE A 294 3.34 -26.13 -2.18
N GLU A 295 4.00 -26.96 -1.40
CA GLU A 295 4.42 -28.29 -1.85
C GLU A 295 3.21 -29.12 -2.28
N ARG A 296 2.10 -29.01 -1.54
CA ARG A 296 0.85 -29.71 -1.82
C ARG A 296 0.16 -29.24 -3.10
N THR A 297 0.17 -27.93 -3.37
CA THR A 297 -0.52 -27.34 -4.52
C THR A 297 0.34 -27.20 -5.77
N SER A 298 1.63 -27.56 -5.69
CA SER A 298 2.55 -27.49 -6.84
C SER A 298 2.02 -28.29 -8.02
N THR A 299 1.98 -27.65 -9.18
CA THR A 299 1.56 -28.28 -10.43
C THR A 299 2.64 -29.19 -11.01
N THR A 300 3.89 -29.05 -10.56
CA THR A 300 5.04 -29.83 -11.05
C THR A 300 5.24 -31.13 -10.27
N ASN A 301 4.63 -31.25 -9.09
CA ASN A 301 4.77 -32.44 -8.26
C ASN A 301 3.81 -33.55 -8.75
N GLU A 302 4.31 -34.78 -8.68
CA GLU A 302 3.50 -35.97 -8.96
C GLU A 302 2.31 -36.04 -7.99
N LYS A 303 1.09 -36.27 -8.49
CA LYS A 303 -0.11 -36.38 -7.66
C LYS A 303 -0.06 -37.61 -6.80
N THR A 304 -0.37 -37.45 -5.52
CA THR A 304 -0.43 -38.57 -4.54
C THR A 304 -1.85 -38.69 -3.99
N GLY A 305 -2.19 -39.84 -3.44
CA GLY A 305 -3.50 -40.06 -2.82
C GLY A 305 -3.74 -41.54 -2.52
N VAL A 306 -4.79 -41.78 -1.72
CA VAL A 306 -5.23 -43.13 -1.31
C VAL A 306 -6.73 -43.24 -1.47
N PHE A 307 -7.21 -44.34 -2.04
CA PHE A 307 -8.62 -44.67 -2.08
C PHE A 307 -9.13 -44.94 -0.66
N THR A 308 -10.30 -44.40 -0.28
CA THR A 308 -10.84 -44.54 1.08
C THR A 308 -11.66 -45.83 1.30
N GLY A 309 -11.93 -46.61 0.24
CA GLY A 309 -12.84 -47.74 0.29
C GLY A 309 -14.32 -47.35 0.24
N ARG A 310 -14.65 -46.09 0.09
CA ARG A 310 -16.02 -45.54 0.07
C ARG A 310 -16.35 -44.86 -1.24
N TYR A 311 -17.64 -44.69 -1.47
CA TYR A 311 -18.21 -44.08 -2.69
C TYR A 311 -19.21 -43.00 -2.35
N THR A 312 -19.37 -42.02 -3.21
CA THR A 312 -20.52 -41.11 -3.25
C THR A 312 -21.41 -41.39 -4.45
N ILE A 313 -22.61 -40.84 -4.43
CA ILE A 313 -23.54 -40.87 -5.58
C ILE A 313 -23.56 -39.52 -6.24
N ASN A 314 -23.25 -39.46 -7.54
CA ASN A 314 -23.38 -38.24 -8.32
C ASN A 314 -24.85 -37.81 -8.35
N PRO A 315 -25.23 -36.60 -7.85
CA PRO A 315 -26.64 -36.24 -7.69
C PRO A 315 -27.40 -36.06 -9.00
N LEU A 316 -26.69 -35.87 -10.13
CA LEU A 316 -27.34 -35.62 -11.43
C LEU A 316 -27.55 -36.88 -12.28
N ASN A 317 -26.59 -37.82 -12.25
CA ASN A 317 -26.68 -39.02 -13.09
C ASN A 317 -26.79 -40.32 -12.30
N GLY A 318 -26.75 -40.29 -10.95
CA GLY A 318 -26.88 -41.44 -10.07
C GLY A 318 -25.70 -42.41 -10.08
N LYS A 319 -24.60 -42.11 -10.77
CA LYS A 319 -23.42 -42.96 -10.80
C LYS A 319 -22.70 -42.94 -9.45
N GLU A 320 -22.18 -44.10 -9.05
CA GLU A 320 -21.26 -44.24 -7.93
C GLU A 320 -19.88 -43.72 -8.34
N VAL A 321 -19.27 -42.85 -7.52
CA VAL A 321 -17.94 -42.33 -7.72
C VAL A 321 -17.07 -42.56 -6.48
N PRO A 322 -15.84 -43.07 -6.63
CA PRO A 322 -14.96 -43.38 -5.51
C PRO A 322 -14.48 -42.14 -4.80
N ILE A 323 -14.29 -42.23 -3.48
CA ILE A 323 -13.72 -41.16 -2.65
C ILE A 323 -12.23 -41.45 -2.42
N TYR A 324 -11.38 -40.50 -2.75
CA TYR A 324 -9.94 -40.51 -2.45
C TYR A 324 -9.58 -39.44 -1.42
N VAL A 325 -8.51 -39.65 -0.69
CA VAL A 325 -7.81 -38.59 0.03
C VAL A 325 -6.58 -38.21 -0.76
N SER A 326 -6.30 -36.90 -0.90
CA SER A 326 -5.10 -36.43 -1.59
C SER A 326 -4.62 -35.08 -1.05
N ASP A 327 -3.31 -34.89 -1.13
CA ASP A 327 -2.62 -33.70 -0.62
C ASP A 327 -2.89 -32.43 -1.43
N TYR A 328 -3.27 -32.51 -2.71
CA TYR A 328 -3.55 -31.33 -3.54
C TYR A 328 -4.88 -30.63 -3.20
N VAL A 329 -5.73 -31.23 -2.34
CA VAL A 329 -6.94 -30.62 -1.81
C VAL A 329 -6.64 -30.02 -0.44
N LEU A 330 -6.96 -28.75 -0.26
CA LEU A 330 -6.74 -28.02 0.99
C LEU A 330 -8.06 -27.85 1.76
N ILE A 331 -8.06 -28.14 3.06
CA ILE A 331 -9.22 -27.92 3.93
C ILE A 331 -9.62 -26.44 4.02
N GLY A 332 -8.67 -25.53 3.83
CA GLY A 332 -8.89 -24.10 3.87
C GLY A 332 -9.55 -23.51 2.62
N TYR A 333 -9.79 -24.29 1.58
CA TYR A 333 -10.44 -23.83 0.34
C TYR A 333 -11.73 -24.62 0.06
N GLY A 334 -12.84 -23.88 -0.11
CA GLY A 334 -14.16 -24.48 -0.27
C GLY A 334 -14.60 -25.28 0.97
N THR A 335 -15.01 -26.50 0.75
CA THR A 335 -15.50 -27.42 1.78
C THR A 335 -14.42 -28.43 2.25
N GLY A 336 -13.23 -28.40 1.69
CA GLY A 336 -12.22 -29.44 1.88
C GLY A 336 -12.49 -30.71 1.08
N ALA A 337 -13.47 -30.69 0.19
CA ALA A 337 -13.79 -31.75 -0.77
C ALA A 337 -13.91 -31.14 -2.17
N ILE A 338 -13.49 -31.88 -3.18
CA ILE A 338 -13.64 -31.50 -4.59
C ILE A 338 -14.27 -32.64 -5.40
N MET A 339 -15.04 -32.28 -6.40
CA MET A 339 -15.42 -33.18 -7.47
C MET A 339 -14.29 -33.22 -8.52
N VAL A 340 -13.84 -34.37 -8.91
CA VAL A 340 -12.77 -34.59 -9.87
C VAL A 340 -13.37 -34.72 -11.25
N VAL A 341 -12.99 -33.80 -12.16
CA VAL A 341 -13.50 -33.72 -13.54
C VAL A 341 -12.32 -33.75 -14.54
N PRO A 342 -11.75 -34.95 -14.76
CA PRO A 342 -10.44 -35.07 -15.42
C PRO A 342 -10.43 -34.53 -16.86
N ALA A 343 -11.57 -34.55 -17.56
CA ALA A 343 -11.63 -34.03 -18.92
C ALA A 343 -11.47 -32.49 -18.98
N HIS A 344 -11.70 -31.75 -17.85
CA HIS A 344 -11.85 -30.30 -17.84
C HIS A 344 -11.01 -29.57 -16.79
N ASP A 345 -10.23 -30.28 -15.95
CA ASP A 345 -9.23 -29.73 -15.03
C ASP A 345 -7.91 -30.52 -15.16
N GLN A 346 -6.80 -29.82 -15.39
CA GLN A 346 -5.52 -30.48 -15.64
C GLN A 346 -4.99 -31.24 -14.41
N ARG A 347 -5.21 -30.74 -13.21
CA ARG A 347 -4.78 -31.43 -11.97
C ARG A 347 -5.55 -32.74 -11.78
N ASP A 348 -6.83 -32.70 -12.10
CA ASP A 348 -7.72 -33.88 -12.05
C ASP A 348 -7.36 -34.87 -13.15
N PHE A 349 -6.97 -34.37 -14.34
CA PHE A 349 -6.49 -35.20 -15.44
C PHE A 349 -5.24 -35.99 -15.07
N ASP A 350 -4.25 -35.30 -14.47
CA ASP A 350 -3.00 -35.92 -14.03
C ASP A 350 -3.27 -36.95 -12.93
N PHE A 351 -4.17 -36.62 -11.98
CA PHE A 351 -4.62 -37.54 -10.93
C PHE A 351 -5.29 -38.77 -11.52
N ALA A 352 -6.27 -38.60 -12.42
CA ALA A 352 -6.98 -39.67 -13.05
C ALA A 352 -6.07 -40.60 -13.87
N LYS A 353 -5.12 -40.05 -14.62
CA LYS A 353 -4.11 -40.83 -15.35
C LYS A 353 -3.29 -41.72 -14.43
N LYS A 354 -2.85 -41.18 -13.29
CA LYS A 354 -2.04 -41.92 -12.31
C LYS A 354 -2.80 -43.07 -11.65
N PHE A 355 -4.06 -42.83 -11.28
CA PHE A 355 -4.88 -43.79 -10.54
C PHE A 355 -5.76 -44.64 -11.45
N GLY A 356 -5.69 -44.52 -12.77
CA GLY A 356 -6.49 -45.29 -13.73
C GLY A 356 -7.99 -44.98 -13.67
N ILE A 357 -8.35 -43.73 -13.30
CA ILE A 357 -9.74 -43.27 -13.21
C ILE A 357 -10.23 -42.89 -14.62
N GLU A 358 -11.50 -43.17 -14.88
CA GLU A 358 -12.16 -42.86 -16.15
C GLU A 358 -12.15 -41.33 -16.41
N ILE A 359 -11.97 -40.96 -17.66
CA ILE A 359 -12.01 -39.56 -18.14
C ILE A 359 -13.25 -39.39 -19.02
N ILE A 360 -14.24 -38.65 -18.56
CA ILE A 360 -15.51 -38.44 -19.25
C ILE A 360 -15.60 -36.98 -19.73
N PRO A 361 -15.54 -36.73 -21.03
CA PRO A 361 -15.71 -35.39 -21.58
C PRO A 361 -17.21 -35.00 -21.54
N VAL A 362 -17.48 -33.77 -21.07
CA VAL A 362 -18.84 -33.21 -21.00
C VAL A 362 -18.97 -31.85 -21.68
N VAL A 363 -17.85 -31.31 -22.17
CA VAL A 363 -17.80 -30.14 -23.01
C VAL A 363 -16.99 -30.46 -24.26
N GLU A 364 -17.62 -30.28 -25.43
CA GLU A 364 -17.01 -30.47 -26.74
C GLU A 364 -16.54 -29.09 -27.28
N PRO A 365 -15.28 -28.95 -27.69
CA PRO A 365 -14.79 -27.69 -28.28
C PRO A 365 -15.50 -27.37 -29.58
N ALA A 366 -15.62 -26.08 -29.88
CA ALA A 366 -16.12 -25.60 -31.15
C ALA A 366 -15.12 -25.94 -32.30
N ASP A 367 -13.86 -26.10 -31.96
CA ASP A 367 -12.79 -26.52 -32.89
C ASP A 367 -12.77 -28.06 -32.97
N LYS A 368 -13.01 -28.57 -34.20
CA LYS A 368 -13.07 -30.00 -34.46
C LYS A 368 -11.71 -30.71 -34.44
N ASP A 369 -10.61 -29.99 -34.30
CA ASP A 369 -9.25 -30.55 -34.27
C ASP A 369 -8.92 -31.23 -32.93
N VAL A 370 -9.75 -31.04 -31.89
CA VAL A 370 -9.59 -31.68 -30.59
C VAL A 370 -10.45 -32.92 -30.47
N ASP A 371 -9.83 -34.11 -30.45
CA ASP A 371 -10.52 -35.36 -30.20
C ASP A 371 -10.80 -35.52 -28.67
N VAL A 372 -12.00 -35.17 -28.30
CA VAL A 372 -12.44 -35.24 -26.87
C VAL A 372 -12.47 -36.67 -26.32
N ASN A 373 -12.52 -37.69 -27.14
CA ASN A 373 -12.49 -39.09 -26.73
C ASN A 373 -11.08 -39.65 -26.52
N ASN A 374 -10.04 -38.86 -26.88
CA ASN A 374 -8.64 -39.25 -26.73
C ASN A 374 -7.76 -38.07 -26.25
N LEU A 375 -8.21 -37.44 -25.19
CA LEU A 375 -7.53 -36.27 -24.61
C LEU A 375 -6.11 -36.63 -24.13
N LYS A 376 -5.13 -35.81 -24.55
CA LYS A 376 -3.76 -35.87 -24.06
C LYS A 376 -3.54 -34.96 -22.85
N GLU A 377 -4.37 -33.95 -22.69
CA GLU A 377 -4.46 -32.97 -21.62
C GLU A 377 -5.91 -32.56 -21.41
N ALA A 378 -6.22 -31.94 -20.28
CA ALA A 378 -7.58 -31.48 -19.99
C ALA A 378 -8.02 -30.36 -20.94
N PHE A 379 -9.28 -30.40 -21.38
CA PHE A 379 -9.90 -29.33 -22.15
C PHE A 379 -10.70 -28.39 -21.22
N ALA A 380 -10.14 -27.23 -20.89
CA ALA A 380 -10.74 -26.24 -19.97
C ALA A 380 -11.45 -25.07 -20.68
N ALA A 381 -11.43 -25.00 -22.02
CA ALA A 381 -11.98 -23.90 -22.79
C ALA A 381 -13.50 -24.01 -22.99
N GLU A 382 -14.06 -23.02 -23.70
CA GLU A 382 -15.50 -22.93 -24.00
C GLU A 382 -15.89 -23.93 -25.08
N GLY A 383 -17.13 -24.41 -24.98
CA GLY A 383 -17.67 -25.36 -25.94
C GLY A 383 -19.13 -25.70 -25.68
N LYS A 384 -19.60 -26.76 -26.31
CA LYS A 384 -20.97 -27.24 -26.16
C LYS A 384 -21.04 -28.44 -25.24
N MET A 385 -22.09 -28.51 -24.47
CA MET A 385 -22.35 -29.64 -23.57
C MET A 385 -22.61 -30.93 -24.37
N ILE A 386 -21.97 -32.02 -23.92
CA ILE A 386 -22.19 -33.40 -24.36
C ILE A 386 -22.24 -34.32 -23.16
N ASN A 387 -22.76 -35.52 -23.29
CA ASN A 387 -22.83 -36.51 -22.21
C ASN A 387 -23.50 -36.00 -20.90
N SER A 388 -24.29 -34.96 -21.00
CA SER A 388 -24.91 -34.23 -19.89
C SER A 388 -26.46 -34.28 -19.92
N GLY A 389 -27.01 -35.23 -20.67
CA GLY A 389 -28.44 -35.51 -20.73
C GLY A 389 -29.27 -34.34 -21.29
N LYS A 390 -30.19 -33.80 -20.54
CA LYS A 390 -31.04 -32.68 -20.97
C LYS A 390 -30.30 -31.37 -21.23
N PHE A 391 -29.07 -31.29 -20.85
CA PHE A 391 -28.22 -30.10 -21.06
C PHE A 391 -27.34 -30.20 -22.33
N ASP A 392 -27.36 -31.34 -23.02
CA ASP A 392 -26.58 -31.52 -24.24
C ASP A 392 -26.93 -30.48 -25.29
N GLY A 393 -25.90 -29.95 -25.94
CA GLY A 393 -26.04 -28.92 -26.99
C GLY A 393 -26.08 -27.47 -26.52
N LEU A 394 -26.26 -27.22 -25.21
CA LEU A 394 -26.15 -25.88 -24.62
C LEU A 394 -24.69 -25.40 -24.70
N ASP A 395 -24.49 -24.10 -24.80
CA ASP A 395 -23.19 -23.47 -24.51
C ASP A 395 -22.84 -23.72 -23.04
N ASN A 396 -21.58 -24.06 -22.73
CA ASN A 396 -21.22 -24.43 -21.36
C ASN A 396 -21.37 -23.27 -20.36
N LYS A 397 -21.28 -22.02 -20.80
CA LYS A 397 -21.57 -20.85 -19.94
C LYS A 397 -23.08 -20.78 -19.59
N GLU A 398 -23.95 -21.04 -20.55
CA GLU A 398 -25.38 -21.09 -20.31
C GLU A 398 -25.76 -22.32 -19.47
N ALA A 399 -25.05 -23.42 -19.68
CA ALA A 399 -25.25 -24.67 -18.93
C ALA A 399 -24.93 -24.51 -17.43
N ILE A 400 -23.94 -23.67 -17.04
CA ILE A 400 -23.66 -23.43 -15.62
C ILE A 400 -24.91 -22.96 -14.89
N ALA A 401 -25.59 -21.92 -15.38
CA ALA A 401 -26.82 -21.42 -14.76
C ALA A 401 -27.94 -22.46 -14.78
N ALA A 402 -28.16 -23.08 -15.91
CA ALA A 402 -29.23 -24.11 -16.07
C ALA A 402 -29.02 -25.33 -15.17
N VAL A 403 -27.79 -25.78 -14.95
CA VAL A 403 -27.47 -26.90 -14.05
C VAL A 403 -27.67 -26.47 -12.59
N ILE A 404 -27.28 -25.24 -12.22
CA ILE A 404 -27.49 -24.70 -10.86
C ILE A 404 -28.98 -24.61 -10.55
N ASP A 405 -29.78 -24.03 -11.45
CA ASP A 405 -31.23 -23.92 -11.27
C ASP A 405 -31.89 -25.32 -11.12
N TYR A 406 -31.38 -26.30 -11.86
CA TYR A 406 -31.88 -27.69 -11.74
C TYR A 406 -31.50 -28.32 -10.41
N LEU A 407 -30.25 -28.15 -9.94
CA LEU A 407 -29.81 -28.64 -8.64
C LEU A 407 -30.62 -28.03 -7.50
N GLU A 408 -30.96 -26.76 -7.58
CA GLU A 408 -31.81 -26.06 -6.61
C GLU A 408 -33.25 -26.65 -6.60
N SER A 409 -33.83 -26.86 -7.80
CA SER A 409 -35.17 -27.42 -7.93
C SER A 409 -35.30 -28.84 -7.36
N GLU A 410 -34.23 -29.61 -7.36
CA GLU A 410 -34.13 -30.97 -6.84
C GLU A 410 -33.63 -31.07 -5.39
N ASN A 411 -33.32 -29.89 -4.75
CA ASN A 411 -32.69 -29.83 -3.42
C ASN A 411 -31.34 -30.59 -3.34
N LYS A 412 -30.56 -30.59 -4.42
CA LYS A 412 -29.26 -31.26 -4.55
C LYS A 412 -28.05 -30.31 -4.52
N GLY A 413 -28.34 -29.06 -4.43
CA GLY A 413 -27.35 -27.98 -4.41
C GLY A 413 -28.02 -26.63 -4.51
N HIS A 414 -27.23 -25.55 -4.41
CA HIS A 414 -27.72 -24.19 -4.55
C HIS A 414 -26.60 -23.24 -5.02
N LYS A 415 -27.03 -22.15 -5.64
CA LYS A 415 -26.09 -21.06 -5.98
C LYS A 415 -25.44 -20.52 -4.70
N THR A 416 -24.13 -20.32 -4.72
CA THR A 416 -23.42 -19.74 -3.59
C THR A 416 -22.23 -18.91 -4.04
N ILE A 417 -21.79 -18.02 -3.16
CA ILE A 417 -20.61 -17.19 -3.35
C ILE A 417 -19.56 -17.70 -2.37
N ASN A 418 -18.37 -17.92 -2.86
CA ASN A 418 -17.22 -18.26 -2.04
C ASN A 418 -16.13 -17.19 -2.19
N PHE A 419 -15.39 -16.94 -1.12
CA PHE A 419 -14.27 -16.01 -1.10
C PHE A 419 -12.99 -16.77 -0.79
N ARG A 420 -11.87 -16.33 -1.41
CA ARG A 420 -10.55 -16.81 -1.01
C ARG A 420 -10.11 -16.18 0.30
N LEU A 421 -10.52 -14.92 0.56
CA LEU A 421 -10.34 -14.23 1.82
C LEU A 421 -10.81 -15.10 2.98
N ARG A 422 -10.06 -15.15 4.06
CA ARG A 422 -10.41 -15.83 5.31
C ARG A 422 -10.52 -14.83 6.44
N ASP A 423 -11.22 -15.22 7.50
CA ASP A 423 -11.28 -14.41 8.71
C ASP A 423 -9.89 -14.14 9.26
N TRP A 424 -9.70 -12.93 9.72
CA TRP A 424 -8.41 -12.44 10.18
C TRP A 424 -8.04 -13.05 11.53
N LEU A 425 -6.99 -13.86 11.56
CA LEU A 425 -6.44 -14.49 12.76
C LEU A 425 -5.60 -13.45 13.53
N ILE A 426 -6.09 -13.05 14.71
CA ILE A 426 -5.51 -11.94 15.47
C ILE A 426 -4.71 -12.36 16.70
N SER A 427 -4.84 -13.57 17.20
CA SER A 427 -4.08 -14.04 18.38
C SER A 427 -2.61 -14.21 18.08
N ARG A 428 -1.75 -13.69 18.98
CA ARG A 428 -0.30 -13.86 18.94
C ARG A 428 0.21 -14.34 20.30
N GLN A 429 1.05 -15.39 20.33
CA GLN A 429 1.69 -15.93 21.54
C GLN A 429 2.93 -15.09 21.86
N ARG A 430 2.69 -13.80 22.15
CA ARG A 430 3.71 -12.78 22.39
C ARG A 430 3.41 -11.94 23.60
N TYR A 431 4.47 -11.39 24.20
CA TYR A 431 4.36 -10.44 25.27
C TYR A 431 4.14 -9.00 24.76
N TRP A 432 4.96 -8.57 23.79
CA TRP A 432 4.97 -7.18 23.34
C TRP A 432 3.90 -6.93 22.27
N GLY A 433 2.68 -6.73 22.72
CA GLY A 433 1.47 -6.49 21.94
C GLY A 433 0.30 -6.12 22.84
N THR A 434 -0.78 -5.62 22.24
CA THR A 434 -2.01 -5.26 22.98
C THR A 434 -2.65 -6.52 23.57
N PRO A 435 -2.79 -6.64 24.90
CA PRO A 435 -3.48 -7.78 25.52
C PRO A 435 -4.94 -7.88 25.07
N ILE A 436 -5.38 -9.08 24.73
CA ILE A 436 -6.79 -9.33 24.38
C ILE A 436 -7.64 -9.23 25.66
N PRO A 437 -8.63 -8.30 25.72
CA PRO A 437 -9.37 -7.99 26.96
C PRO A 437 -10.50 -8.99 27.24
N MET A 438 -10.18 -10.28 27.26
CA MET A 438 -11.14 -11.38 27.45
C MET A 438 -10.77 -12.22 28.67
N VAL A 439 -11.80 -12.74 29.29
CA VAL A 439 -11.71 -13.58 30.49
C VAL A 439 -12.50 -14.87 30.28
N TYR A 440 -11.90 -16.02 30.53
CA TYR A 440 -12.56 -17.31 30.52
C TYR A 440 -13.03 -17.68 31.92
N CYS A 441 -14.33 -17.98 32.04
CA CYS A 441 -14.97 -18.42 33.27
C CYS A 441 -15.68 -19.77 33.02
N ASP A 442 -15.42 -20.77 33.86
CA ASP A 442 -16.05 -22.10 33.71
C ASP A 442 -17.59 -22.06 33.71
N SER A 443 -18.18 -21.06 34.39
CA SER A 443 -19.65 -20.90 34.46
C SER A 443 -20.22 -20.02 33.35
N CYS A 444 -19.44 -19.09 32.75
CA CYS A 444 -19.95 -18.07 31.84
C CYS A 444 -19.35 -18.16 30.43
N GLY A 445 -18.32 -19.01 30.22
CA GLY A 445 -17.51 -19.05 29.00
C GLY A 445 -16.64 -17.81 28.86
N TRP A 446 -16.34 -17.43 27.64
CA TRP A 446 -15.58 -16.20 27.32
C TRP A 446 -16.44 -14.95 27.61
N VAL A 447 -15.92 -14.04 28.42
CA VAL A 447 -16.58 -12.80 28.83
C VAL A 447 -15.60 -11.65 28.58
N PRO A 448 -16.01 -10.53 27.96
CA PRO A 448 -15.13 -9.37 27.85
C PRO A 448 -14.89 -8.73 29.22
N GLU A 449 -13.73 -8.14 29.42
CA GLU A 449 -13.42 -7.30 30.58
C GLU A 449 -14.38 -6.10 30.63
N ASN A 450 -14.64 -5.57 31.83
CA ASN A 450 -15.40 -4.33 31.96
C ASN A 450 -14.63 -3.15 31.37
N GLU A 451 -15.32 -2.31 30.61
CA GLU A 451 -14.69 -1.15 29.91
C GLU A 451 -14.04 -0.17 30.91
N GLU A 452 -14.55 -0.08 32.12
CA GLU A 452 -14.01 0.76 33.22
C GLU A 452 -12.66 0.26 33.76
N ASN A 453 -12.32 -1.01 33.52
CA ASN A 453 -11.07 -1.62 33.96
C ASN A 453 -9.96 -1.50 32.89
N LEU A 454 -10.25 -0.93 31.72
CA LEU A 454 -9.26 -0.72 30.66
C LEU A 454 -8.33 0.45 30.98
N PRO A 455 -7.05 0.36 30.66
CA PRO A 455 -6.40 -0.73 29.91
C PRO A 455 -6.02 -1.93 30.79
N ILE A 456 -6.09 -3.14 30.21
CA ILE A 456 -5.41 -4.30 30.76
C ILE A 456 -3.93 -4.14 30.49
N LEU A 457 -3.17 -3.85 31.52
CA LEU A 457 -1.73 -3.56 31.39
C LEU A 457 -0.90 -4.82 31.21
N LEU A 458 0.19 -4.71 30.46
CA LEU A 458 1.21 -5.74 30.36
C LEU A 458 1.93 -5.90 31.71
N PRO A 459 2.04 -7.14 32.25
CA PRO A 459 2.74 -7.39 33.52
C PRO A 459 4.27 -7.27 33.34
N LYS A 460 4.96 -6.86 34.40
CA LYS A 460 6.44 -6.72 34.39
C LYS A 460 7.17 -7.97 34.89
N ASP A 461 6.43 -8.92 35.50
CA ASP A 461 6.96 -10.16 36.10
C ASP A 461 6.92 -11.34 35.12
N VAL A 462 7.36 -11.14 33.88
CA VAL A 462 7.36 -12.19 32.82
C VAL A 462 8.76 -12.72 32.54
N GLU A 463 8.82 -13.98 32.16
CA GLU A 463 10.03 -14.66 31.72
C GLU A 463 9.92 -15.03 30.23
N PHE A 464 10.96 -14.72 29.45
CA PHE A 464 11.01 -15.06 28.03
C PHE A 464 11.66 -16.45 27.87
N THR A 465 10.83 -17.49 27.87
CA THR A 465 11.31 -18.88 27.86
C THR A 465 11.75 -19.39 26.49
N GLY A 466 11.28 -18.75 25.41
CA GLY A 466 11.52 -19.19 24.04
C GLY A 466 10.93 -20.57 23.69
N LYS A 467 9.94 -21.07 24.45
CA LYS A 467 9.35 -22.41 24.30
C LYS A 467 8.02 -22.45 23.52
N GLY A 468 7.64 -21.35 22.86
CA GLY A 468 6.43 -21.30 22.05
C GLY A 468 5.13 -21.16 22.81
N GLU A 469 5.17 -20.94 24.13
CA GLU A 469 4.06 -20.51 24.95
C GLU A 469 4.10 -19.00 25.12
N SER A 470 2.92 -18.39 25.29
CA SER A 470 2.86 -16.94 25.55
C SER A 470 3.65 -16.60 26.81
N PRO A 471 4.62 -15.65 26.78
CA PRO A 471 5.33 -15.23 27.98
C PRO A 471 4.43 -14.73 29.10
N LEU A 472 3.21 -14.28 28.78
CA LEU A 472 2.20 -13.87 29.77
C LEU A 472 1.79 -15.02 30.71
N SER A 473 1.96 -16.28 30.27
CA SER A 473 1.70 -17.47 31.12
C SER A 473 2.65 -17.59 32.30
N THR A 474 3.82 -16.96 32.21
CA THR A 474 4.84 -17.00 33.29
C THR A 474 4.58 -15.99 34.41
N SER A 475 3.74 -14.98 34.12
CA SER A 475 3.37 -13.96 35.14
C SER A 475 2.50 -14.55 36.25
N LYS A 476 2.87 -14.25 37.47
CA LYS A 476 2.09 -14.68 38.66
C LYS A 476 0.87 -13.80 38.94
N THR A 477 0.81 -12.63 38.34
CA THR A 477 -0.20 -11.61 38.62
C THR A 477 -1.21 -11.40 37.50
N PHE A 478 -0.92 -11.88 36.29
CA PHE A 478 -1.71 -11.57 35.09
C PHE A 478 -2.86 -12.56 34.84
N ALA A 479 -2.58 -13.86 34.89
CA ALA A 479 -3.51 -14.90 34.47
C ALA A 479 -4.76 -15.01 35.34
N ASP A 480 -4.59 -14.93 36.66
CA ASP A 480 -5.69 -15.11 37.63
C ASP A 480 -6.50 -13.82 37.82
N CYS A 481 -7.82 -13.93 37.67
CA CYS A 481 -8.71 -12.78 37.82
C CYS A 481 -10.10 -13.21 38.31
N LYS A 482 -11.01 -12.26 38.48
CA LYS A 482 -12.43 -12.52 38.73
C LYS A 482 -13.22 -12.35 37.41
N CYS A 483 -14.20 -13.20 37.20
CA CYS A 483 -15.12 -13.07 36.09
C CYS A 483 -15.89 -11.75 36.18
N PRO A 484 -15.85 -10.89 35.13
CA PRO A 484 -16.58 -9.61 35.11
C PRO A 484 -18.10 -9.79 35.24
N LYS A 485 -18.65 -10.95 34.79
CA LYS A 485 -20.09 -11.22 34.80
C LYS A 485 -20.60 -11.82 36.11
N CYS A 486 -19.89 -12.76 36.71
CA CYS A 486 -20.39 -13.49 37.89
C CYS A 486 -19.52 -13.39 39.14
N GLY A 487 -18.36 -12.72 39.08
CA GLY A 487 -17.44 -12.53 40.20
C GLY A 487 -16.65 -13.75 40.66
N LYS A 488 -16.86 -14.94 40.06
CA LYS A 488 -16.12 -16.18 40.37
C LYS A 488 -14.67 -16.09 39.88
N ALA A 489 -13.81 -16.98 40.40
CA ALA A 489 -12.44 -17.14 39.88
C ALA A 489 -12.49 -17.44 38.38
N ALA A 490 -11.61 -16.84 37.64
CA ALA A 490 -11.53 -16.91 36.17
C ALA A 490 -10.10 -16.68 35.70
N LYS A 491 -9.86 -16.92 34.42
CA LYS A 491 -8.54 -16.76 33.79
C LYS A 491 -8.60 -15.72 32.66
N ARG A 492 -7.60 -14.81 32.62
CA ARG A 492 -7.43 -13.91 31.51
C ARG A 492 -6.94 -14.65 30.26
N GLU A 493 -7.28 -14.10 29.10
CA GLU A 493 -6.62 -14.47 27.85
C GLU A 493 -5.12 -14.13 27.93
N LEU A 494 -4.27 -15.04 27.45
CA LEU A 494 -2.82 -14.94 27.51
C LEU A 494 -2.19 -14.57 26.15
N ASP A 495 -2.99 -14.51 25.10
CA ASP A 495 -2.53 -14.03 23.81
C ASP A 495 -2.66 -12.51 23.72
N THR A 496 -1.77 -11.90 22.94
CA THR A 496 -1.86 -10.51 22.52
C THR A 496 -2.42 -10.42 21.11
N MET A 497 -2.83 -9.22 20.71
CA MET A 497 -3.34 -8.95 19.38
C MET A 497 -2.21 -8.84 18.35
N ASP A 498 -2.52 -9.17 17.10
CA ASP A 498 -1.69 -8.83 15.95
C ASP A 498 -1.47 -7.31 15.89
N THR A 499 -0.25 -6.88 15.61
CA THR A 499 0.11 -5.45 15.55
C THR A 499 -0.66 -4.67 14.48
N PHE A 500 -1.13 -5.35 13.44
CA PHE A 500 -1.97 -4.72 12.42
C PHE A 500 -3.32 -4.23 12.97
N LEU A 501 -3.80 -4.74 14.13
CA LEU A 501 -4.97 -4.16 14.77
C LEU A 501 -4.67 -2.74 15.24
N ASP A 502 -3.52 -2.54 15.88
CA ASP A 502 -3.11 -1.24 16.40
C ASP A 502 -2.96 -0.23 15.26
N SER A 503 -2.42 -0.63 14.11
CA SER A 503 -2.27 0.22 12.93
C SER A 503 -3.52 0.35 12.05
N SER A 504 -4.63 -0.34 12.37
CA SER A 504 -5.84 -0.30 11.55
C SER A 504 -6.77 0.89 11.84
N TRP A 505 -6.47 1.71 12.83
CA TRP A 505 -7.32 2.86 13.22
C TRP A 505 -6.55 4.11 13.68
N TYR A 506 -5.22 4.10 13.66
CA TYR A 506 -4.36 5.18 14.14
C TYR A 506 -4.62 6.53 13.47
N PHE A 507 -5.04 6.52 12.21
CA PHE A 507 -5.43 7.70 11.46
C PHE A 507 -6.65 8.42 12.08
N LEU A 508 -7.55 7.68 12.73
CA LEU A 508 -8.65 8.25 13.52
C LEU A 508 -8.13 8.82 14.84
N ARG A 509 -7.20 8.11 15.49
CA ARG A 509 -6.61 8.57 16.75
C ARG A 509 -5.87 9.89 16.61
N TYR A 510 -5.17 10.09 15.48
CA TYR A 510 -4.52 11.37 15.19
C TYR A 510 -5.46 12.56 15.12
N CYS A 511 -6.72 12.35 14.76
CA CYS A 511 -7.71 13.43 14.78
C CYS A 511 -7.92 13.99 16.19
N ASP A 512 -7.72 13.15 17.24
CA ASP A 512 -7.91 13.55 18.65
C ASP A 512 -6.98 12.75 19.59
N ALA A 513 -5.68 12.84 19.36
CA ALA A 513 -4.64 11.98 19.93
C ALA A 513 -4.58 11.96 21.47
N LYS A 514 -4.98 13.02 22.13
CA LYS A 514 -4.89 13.16 23.59
C LYS A 514 -6.24 12.99 24.31
N ASN A 515 -7.25 12.45 23.64
CA ASN A 515 -8.54 12.15 24.26
C ASN A 515 -8.41 10.96 25.24
N ASP A 516 -8.72 11.21 26.50
CA ASP A 516 -8.72 10.22 27.59
C ASP A 516 -10.10 9.62 27.89
N LYS A 517 -11.17 10.16 27.27
CA LYS A 517 -12.57 9.79 27.49
C LYS A 517 -13.13 8.89 26.40
N ALA A 518 -12.61 8.99 25.19
CA ALA A 518 -13.03 8.22 24.03
C ALA A 518 -11.83 7.90 23.14
N ALA A 519 -11.97 6.92 22.24
CA ALA A 519 -10.95 6.60 21.25
C ALA A 519 -10.61 7.82 20.39
N PHE A 520 -11.60 8.63 20.09
CA PHE A 520 -11.54 9.91 19.39
C PHE A 520 -12.88 10.66 19.58
N ASP A 521 -12.86 11.96 19.38
CA ASP A 521 -14.07 12.79 19.32
C ASP A 521 -14.66 12.72 17.91
N LYS A 522 -15.99 12.51 17.83
CA LYS A 522 -16.67 12.35 16.54
C LYS A 522 -16.63 13.62 15.69
N ASP A 523 -16.81 14.80 16.30
CA ASP A 523 -16.82 16.07 15.56
C ASP A 523 -15.44 16.38 14.97
N LYS A 524 -14.36 16.01 15.66
CA LYS A 524 -12.99 16.16 15.17
C LYS A 524 -12.67 15.15 14.06
N THR A 525 -13.09 13.90 14.21
CA THR A 525 -12.94 12.92 13.14
C THR A 525 -13.78 13.29 11.91
N ASP A 526 -15.01 13.74 12.08
CA ASP A 526 -15.86 14.19 10.98
C ASP A 526 -15.29 15.43 10.27
N TYR A 527 -14.48 16.26 10.96
CA TYR A 527 -13.76 17.37 10.34
C TYR A 527 -12.53 16.91 9.54
N TRP A 528 -11.68 16.06 10.10
CA TRP A 528 -10.39 15.69 9.49
C TRP A 528 -10.51 14.56 8.47
N MET A 529 -11.39 13.57 8.71
CA MET A 529 -11.52 12.43 7.81
C MET A 529 -12.23 12.81 6.49
N ASN A 530 -12.02 12.09 5.38
CA ASN A 530 -11.03 11.03 5.21
C ASN A 530 -9.60 11.61 5.11
N VAL A 531 -8.57 10.73 5.24
CA VAL A 531 -7.21 11.12 4.87
C VAL A 531 -7.19 11.50 3.38
N ASP A 532 -6.79 12.73 3.06
CA ASP A 532 -6.81 13.22 1.68
C ASP A 532 -5.67 12.64 0.85
N GLN A 533 -4.48 12.50 1.43
CA GLN A 533 -3.35 11.84 0.80
C GLN A 533 -2.67 10.87 1.76
N TYR A 534 -2.71 9.59 1.44
CA TYR A 534 -2.02 8.53 2.16
C TYR A 534 -0.80 8.04 1.40
N ILE A 535 0.32 7.81 2.09
CA ILE A 535 1.61 7.49 1.47
C ILE A 535 2.24 6.31 2.19
N GLY A 536 2.66 5.29 1.43
CA GLY A 536 3.34 4.13 2.02
C GLY A 536 3.77 3.09 1.01
N GLY A 537 4.25 1.94 1.49
CA GLY A 537 4.73 0.85 0.65
C GLY A 537 3.60 0.02 0.03
N VAL A 538 3.80 -0.43 -1.21
CA VAL A 538 2.83 -1.30 -1.92
C VAL A 538 2.69 -2.68 -1.28
N GLU A 539 3.67 -3.13 -0.49
CA GLU A 539 3.64 -4.39 0.27
C GLU A 539 2.47 -4.48 1.26
N HIS A 540 1.93 -3.33 1.66
CA HIS A 540 0.77 -3.26 2.55
C HIS A 540 -0.59 -3.38 1.85
N ALA A 541 -0.62 -3.60 0.53
CA ALA A 541 -1.85 -3.65 -0.27
C ALA A 541 -2.89 -4.64 0.28
N ILE A 542 -2.46 -5.87 0.62
CA ILE A 542 -3.33 -6.95 1.13
C ILE A 542 -3.22 -7.15 2.65
N LEU A 543 -2.41 -6.36 3.33
CA LEU A 543 -2.20 -6.34 4.77
C LEU A 543 -2.88 -5.11 5.38
N HIS A 544 -2.09 -4.15 5.87
CA HIS A 544 -2.55 -2.95 6.54
C HIS A 544 -3.67 -2.20 5.81
N LEU A 545 -3.54 -1.98 4.49
CA LEU A 545 -4.55 -1.22 3.72
C LEU A 545 -5.92 -1.91 3.72
N MET A 546 -5.95 -3.24 3.59
CA MET A 546 -7.20 -3.99 3.62
C MET A 546 -7.79 -4.03 5.04
N TYR A 547 -6.96 -4.19 6.06
CA TYR A 547 -7.39 -4.19 7.45
C TYR A 547 -7.91 -2.82 7.90
N ALA A 548 -7.25 -1.73 7.50
CA ALA A 548 -7.70 -0.37 7.77
C ALA A 548 -9.07 -0.07 7.15
N ARG A 549 -9.32 -0.55 5.91
CA ARG A 549 -10.63 -0.45 5.25
C ARG A 549 -11.70 -1.24 6.01
N PHE A 550 -11.40 -2.48 6.39
CA PHE A 550 -12.30 -3.29 7.20
C PHE A 550 -12.63 -2.61 8.54
N PHE A 551 -11.63 -2.10 9.27
CA PHE A 551 -11.84 -1.39 10.53
C PHE A 551 -12.74 -0.17 10.34
N GLN A 552 -12.46 0.64 9.32
CA GLN A 552 -13.26 1.83 9.02
C GLN A 552 -14.74 1.47 8.77
N MET A 553 -14.99 0.45 7.93
CA MET A 553 -16.34 -0.05 7.66
C MET A 553 -17.04 -0.57 8.94
N ALA A 554 -16.31 -1.33 9.77
CA ALA A 554 -16.86 -1.86 11.01
C ALA A 554 -17.17 -0.77 12.04
N LEU A 555 -16.31 0.26 12.14
CA LEU A 555 -16.54 1.42 12.97
C LEU A 555 -17.67 2.30 12.45
N HIS A 556 -17.82 2.41 11.12
CA HIS A 556 -18.97 3.07 10.48
C HIS A 556 -20.28 2.36 10.86
N ASP A 557 -20.33 1.05 10.77
CA ASP A 557 -21.50 0.25 11.14
C ASP A 557 -21.82 0.29 12.66
N LEU A 558 -20.85 0.70 13.49
CA LEU A 558 -21.04 1.00 14.89
C LEU A 558 -21.49 2.46 15.13
N GLY A 559 -21.56 3.29 14.08
CA GLY A 559 -21.93 4.71 14.15
C GLY A 559 -20.84 5.63 14.72
N LEU A 560 -19.60 5.14 14.83
CA LEU A 560 -18.48 5.87 15.42
C LEU A 560 -17.82 6.82 14.40
N VAL A 561 -17.84 6.50 13.12
CA VAL A 561 -17.27 7.29 12.03
C VAL A 561 -18.31 7.49 10.93
N LYS A 562 -18.12 8.53 10.11
CA LYS A 562 -19.07 8.93 9.07
C LYS A 562 -18.88 8.14 7.78
N ASP A 563 -17.64 7.94 7.37
CA ASP A 563 -17.28 7.42 6.07
C ASP A 563 -16.85 5.94 6.16
N GLU A 564 -17.09 5.17 5.12
CA GLU A 564 -16.78 3.74 5.04
C GLU A 564 -15.33 3.46 4.62
N GLU A 565 -14.68 4.40 3.94
CA GLU A 565 -13.30 4.27 3.48
C GLU A 565 -12.39 5.27 4.20
N PRO A 566 -11.18 4.87 4.64
CA PRO A 566 -10.32 5.76 5.41
C PRO A 566 -9.49 6.72 4.56
N PHE A 567 -9.11 6.33 3.34
CA PHE A 567 -8.09 7.01 2.53
C PHE A 567 -8.65 7.37 1.16
N LYS A 568 -8.69 8.67 0.82
CA LYS A 568 -9.20 9.18 -0.45
C LYS A 568 -8.22 8.92 -1.60
N ASN A 569 -6.97 9.31 -1.41
CA ASN A 569 -5.90 9.09 -2.37
C ASN A 569 -4.77 8.28 -1.74
N LEU A 570 -4.17 7.39 -2.51
CA LEU A 570 -3.06 6.55 -2.10
C LEU A 570 -1.87 6.73 -3.06
N LEU A 571 -0.71 7.07 -2.51
CA LEU A 571 0.56 7.05 -3.22
C LEU A 571 1.41 5.89 -2.72
N THR A 572 1.73 4.94 -3.61
CA THR A 572 2.64 3.83 -3.28
C THR A 572 4.04 4.17 -3.73
N GLN A 573 4.95 4.35 -2.77
CA GLN A 573 6.33 4.67 -3.07
C GLN A 573 7.14 3.47 -3.57
N GLY A 574 8.09 3.74 -4.48
CA GLY A 574 9.07 2.76 -4.93
C GLY A 574 10.19 2.55 -3.91
N MET A 575 10.87 1.41 -4.00
CA MET A 575 11.99 1.06 -3.11
C MET A 575 13.23 1.89 -3.39
N VAL A 576 14.09 2.04 -2.37
CA VAL A 576 15.44 2.60 -2.52
C VAL A 576 16.42 1.43 -2.61
N ASN A 577 17.08 1.33 -3.75
CA ASN A 577 18.06 0.30 -4.06
C ASN A 577 19.49 0.87 -3.97
N LYS A 578 20.45 -0.02 -3.73
CA LYS A 578 21.88 0.27 -3.90
C LYS A 578 22.56 -0.95 -4.48
N ASP A 579 23.42 -0.73 -5.49
CA ASP A 579 24.12 -1.78 -6.22
C ASP A 579 23.13 -2.81 -6.83
N GLY A 580 22.04 -2.30 -7.42
CA GLY A 580 21.02 -3.10 -8.10
C GLY A 580 20.15 -3.98 -7.19
N SER A 581 20.15 -3.75 -5.87
CA SER A 581 19.31 -4.52 -4.94
C SER A 581 18.75 -3.65 -3.80
N LYS A 582 17.59 -4.06 -3.27
CA LYS A 582 16.99 -3.43 -2.09
C LYS A 582 18.02 -3.31 -0.97
N MET A 583 18.12 -2.12 -0.38
CA MET A 583 18.96 -1.90 0.80
C MET A 583 18.53 -2.82 1.96
N SER A 584 19.46 -3.59 2.50
CA SER A 584 19.21 -4.41 3.68
C SER A 584 20.46 -4.56 4.54
N LYS A 585 20.27 -4.66 5.86
CA LYS A 585 21.38 -4.86 6.81
C LYS A 585 22.13 -6.18 6.56
N SER A 586 21.42 -7.21 6.09
CA SER A 586 22.01 -8.52 5.78
C SER A 586 22.92 -8.49 4.54
N LYS A 587 22.69 -7.56 3.61
CA LYS A 587 23.52 -7.37 2.41
C LYS A 587 24.64 -6.37 2.62
N GLY A 588 24.64 -5.61 3.72
CA GLY A 588 25.66 -4.60 4.00
C GLY A 588 25.62 -3.37 3.09
N ASN A 589 24.53 -3.18 2.32
CA ASN A 589 24.36 -2.09 1.34
C ASN A 589 23.48 -0.94 1.85
N VAL A 590 23.25 -0.84 3.17
CA VAL A 590 22.44 0.23 3.76
C VAL A 590 23.21 1.54 3.79
N VAL A 591 22.54 2.62 3.39
CA VAL A 591 23.00 4.01 3.57
C VAL A 591 22.32 4.61 4.78
N SER A 592 23.11 5.09 5.73
CA SER A 592 22.63 5.77 6.93
C SER A 592 22.17 7.20 6.61
N PRO A 593 20.91 7.57 6.88
CA PRO A 593 20.48 8.96 6.78
C PRO A 593 21.32 9.90 7.64
N GLU A 594 21.70 9.47 8.85
CA GLU A 594 22.51 10.23 9.78
C GLU A 594 23.88 10.61 9.19
N GLU A 595 24.55 9.68 8.49
CA GLU A 595 25.82 9.96 7.83
C GLU A 595 25.67 11.00 6.72
N ILE A 596 24.59 10.93 5.93
CA ILE A 596 24.32 11.89 4.86
C ILE A 596 23.99 13.27 5.42
N ILE A 597 23.13 13.33 6.44
CA ILE A 597 22.74 14.59 7.10
C ILE A 597 23.97 15.26 7.74
N ASN A 598 24.80 14.52 8.43
CA ASN A 598 26.01 15.03 9.07
C ASN A 598 27.03 15.57 8.06
N LYS A 599 27.09 14.98 6.86
CA LYS A 599 28.07 15.36 5.82
C LYS A 599 27.58 16.46 4.89
N TYR A 600 26.29 16.46 4.55
CA TYR A 600 25.75 17.31 3.49
C TYR A 600 24.53 18.15 3.93
N GLY A 601 23.93 17.87 5.08
CA GLY A 601 22.70 18.51 5.58
C GLY A 601 21.43 17.74 5.25
N ALA A 602 20.37 18.01 6.03
CA ALA A 602 19.04 17.42 5.88
C ALA A 602 18.39 17.85 4.55
N ASP A 603 18.46 19.13 4.20
CA ASP A 603 17.88 19.61 2.93
C ASP A 603 18.52 18.95 1.71
N THR A 604 19.82 18.62 1.77
CA THR A 604 20.49 17.88 0.69
C THR A 604 19.96 16.47 0.57
N ALA A 605 19.74 15.76 1.69
CA ALA A 605 19.19 14.41 1.70
C ALA A 605 17.76 14.40 1.15
N ARG A 606 16.93 15.34 1.58
CA ARG A 606 15.55 15.55 1.09
C ARG A 606 15.53 15.83 -0.40
N LEU A 607 16.27 16.81 -0.86
CA LEU A 607 16.32 17.21 -2.26
C LEU A 607 16.77 16.05 -3.17
N PHE A 608 17.82 15.33 -2.78
CA PHE A 608 18.33 14.20 -3.54
C PHE A 608 17.28 13.08 -3.68
N ILE A 609 16.65 12.68 -2.56
CA ILE A 609 15.72 11.55 -2.55
C ILE A 609 14.45 11.84 -3.37
N LEU A 610 14.05 13.10 -3.49
CA LEU A 610 12.92 13.56 -4.28
C LEU A 610 13.27 13.78 -5.76
N PHE A 611 14.55 14.18 -6.02
CA PHE A 611 15.02 14.44 -7.38
C PHE A 611 15.36 13.19 -8.17
N ALA A 612 15.88 12.15 -7.52
CA ALA A 612 16.50 11.01 -8.19
C ALA A 612 15.52 10.13 -8.99
N ALA A 613 14.25 10.07 -8.60
CA ALA A 613 13.22 9.33 -9.32
C ALA A 613 11.81 9.81 -8.95
N PRO A 614 10.80 9.63 -9.85
CA PRO A 614 9.40 9.80 -9.48
C PRO A 614 9.03 8.94 -8.26
N PRO A 615 8.11 9.38 -7.38
CA PRO A 615 7.78 8.67 -6.13
C PRO A 615 7.42 7.19 -6.30
N GLU A 616 6.68 6.84 -7.32
CA GLU A 616 6.22 5.46 -7.57
C GLU A 616 7.30 4.53 -8.14
N LYS A 617 8.40 5.09 -8.65
CA LYS A 617 9.49 4.32 -9.28
C LYS A 617 10.55 3.96 -8.25
N GLU A 618 11.21 2.83 -8.49
CA GLU A 618 12.41 2.49 -7.73
C GLU A 618 13.50 3.54 -7.93
N LEU A 619 14.28 3.77 -6.89
CA LEU A 619 15.37 4.72 -6.88
C LEU A 619 16.68 3.96 -6.66
N GLU A 620 17.65 4.16 -7.54
CA GLU A 620 19.01 3.68 -7.34
C GLU A 620 19.85 4.75 -6.64
N TRP A 621 20.48 4.40 -5.54
CA TRP A 621 21.31 5.32 -4.77
C TRP A 621 22.54 5.79 -5.55
N SER A 622 22.85 7.09 -5.46
CA SER A 622 24.00 7.69 -6.12
C SER A 622 24.69 8.72 -5.23
N ASP A 623 25.88 8.45 -4.77
CA ASP A 623 26.68 9.41 -4.00
C ASP A 623 27.00 10.69 -4.82
N GLN A 624 27.19 10.56 -6.14
CA GLN A 624 27.39 11.71 -7.03
C GLN A 624 26.13 12.56 -7.14
N GLY A 625 24.96 11.94 -7.10
CA GLY A 625 23.67 12.64 -7.08
C GLY A 625 23.49 13.47 -5.81
N VAL A 626 23.88 12.92 -4.65
CA VAL A 626 23.86 13.65 -3.36
C VAL A 626 24.77 14.87 -3.42
N GLU A 627 26.00 14.72 -3.93
CA GLU A 627 26.94 15.86 -4.11
C GLU A 627 26.41 16.89 -5.10
N GLY A 628 25.71 16.45 -6.14
CA GLY A 628 25.03 17.32 -7.10
C GLY A 628 23.97 18.20 -6.44
N SER A 629 23.13 17.59 -5.59
CA SER A 629 22.11 18.30 -4.81
C SER A 629 22.72 19.28 -3.83
N TYR A 630 23.78 18.89 -3.13
CA TYR A 630 24.51 19.79 -2.23
C TYR A 630 25.08 21.00 -2.96
N ARG A 631 25.71 20.79 -4.14
CA ARG A 631 26.23 21.91 -4.95
C ARG A 631 25.11 22.84 -5.43
N PHE A 632 23.95 22.29 -5.77
CA PHE A 632 22.81 23.13 -6.17
C PHE A 632 22.34 24.03 -5.02
N LEU A 633 22.13 23.49 -3.82
CA LEU A 633 21.73 24.30 -2.66
C LEU A 633 22.77 25.39 -2.32
N ASN A 634 24.07 25.10 -2.42
CA ASN A 634 25.11 26.09 -2.26
C ASN A 634 25.07 27.19 -3.35
N ARG A 635 24.68 26.86 -4.57
CA ARG A 635 24.47 27.84 -5.64
C ARG A 635 23.31 28.77 -5.32
N VAL A 636 22.19 28.24 -4.86
CA VAL A 636 21.04 29.05 -4.44
C VAL A 636 21.42 29.97 -3.29
N TYR A 637 22.08 29.46 -2.26
CA TYR A 637 22.55 30.25 -1.14
C TYR A 637 23.46 31.42 -1.59
N ARG A 638 24.40 31.12 -2.49
CA ARG A 638 25.33 32.12 -3.03
C ARG A 638 24.59 33.16 -3.86
N LEU A 639 23.65 32.75 -4.70
CA LEU A 639 22.86 33.67 -5.52
C LEU A 639 22.17 34.74 -4.68
N VAL A 640 21.48 34.31 -3.61
CA VAL A 640 20.79 35.23 -2.70
C VAL A 640 21.79 36.09 -1.89
N SER A 641 22.88 35.48 -1.42
CA SER A 641 23.92 36.22 -0.67
C SER A 641 24.53 37.33 -1.50
N GLU A 642 24.94 37.09 -2.74
CA GLU A 642 25.48 38.05 -3.67
C GLU A 642 24.46 39.16 -4.04
N PHE A 643 23.19 38.78 -4.16
CA PHE A 643 22.10 39.72 -4.41
C PHE A 643 21.93 40.69 -3.25
N VAL A 644 21.81 40.17 -2.02
CA VAL A 644 21.66 41.00 -0.80
C VAL A 644 22.89 41.90 -0.57
N GLU A 645 24.09 41.38 -0.79
CA GLU A 645 25.34 42.19 -0.68
C GLU A 645 25.35 43.35 -1.68
N LYS A 646 24.89 43.10 -2.92
CA LYS A 646 24.98 44.12 -3.99
C LYS A 646 23.83 45.12 -3.95
N TYR A 647 22.63 44.73 -3.60
CA TYR A 647 21.44 45.55 -3.75
C TYR A 647 20.70 45.84 -2.43
N GLY A 648 21.09 45.19 -1.32
CA GLY A 648 20.40 45.31 -0.04
C GLY A 648 19.11 44.48 0.05
N THR A 649 18.32 44.75 1.07
CA THR A 649 17.01 44.15 1.36
C THR A 649 15.87 45.13 1.14
N GLY A 650 14.63 44.65 1.07
CA GLY A 650 13.44 45.50 1.04
C GLY A 650 13.22 46.20 -0.31
N ILE A 651 13.60 45.60 -1.41
CA ILE A 651 13.30 46.12 -2.75
C ILE A 651 11.80 45.96 -3.00
N ASP A 652 11.16 47.06 -3.45
CA ASP A 652 9.73 47.06 -3.78
C ASP A 652 9.45 46.25 -5.05
N THR A 653 8.85 45.09 -4.89
CA THR A 653 8.50 44.17 -5.98
C THR A 653 7.05 44.30 -6.43
N SER A 654 6.33 45.37 -6.00
CA SER A 654 4.90 45.55 -6.31
C SER A 654 4.60 46.05 -7.73
N LYS A 655 5.59 46.58 -8.43
CA LYS A 655 5.47 47.16 -9.77
C LYS A 655 6.62 46.68 -10.66
N ILE A 656 6.42 45.53 -11.28
CA ILE A 656 7.40 44.91 -12.16
C ILE A 656 6.92 44.99 -13.60
N GLU A 657 7.71 45.57 -14.46
CA GLU A 657 7.47 45.56 -15.93
C GLU A 657 8.61 44.83 -16.60
N ALA A 658 8.33 43.79 -17.35
CA ALA A 658 9.34 43.10 -18.18
C ALA A 658 9.46 43.84 -19.52
N ILE A 659 10.46 44.71 -19.65
CA ILE A 659 10.62 45.66 -20.76
C ILE A 659 11.50 45.05 -21.87
N THR A 660 12.63 44.48 -21.50
CA THR A 660 13.57 43.88 -22.47
C THR A 660 13.20 42.42 -22.79
N ASP A 661 13.79 41.87 -23.84
CA ASP A 661 13.60 40.47 -24.19
C ASP A 661 14.18 39.52 -23.14
N GLU A 662 15.27 39.95 -22.49
CA GLU A 662 15.86 39.23 -21.35
C GLU A 662 14.93 39.25 -20.12
N ASP A 663 14.24 40.38 -19.84
CA ASP A 663 13.21 40.45 -18.79
C ASP A 663 12.05 39.54 -19.08
N LYS A 664 11.54 39.51 -20.31
CA LYS A 664 10.47 38.61 -20.73
C LYS A 664 10.89 37.14 -20.63
N GLN A 665 12.12 36.81 -20.99
CA GLN A 665 12.66 35.45 -20.87
C GLN A 665 12.73 35.02 -19.41
N LEU A 666 13.24 35.85 -18.52
CA LEU A 666 13.27 35.54 -17.08
C LEU A 666 11.86 35.35 -16.52
N ASN A 667 10.93 36.26 -16.89
CA ASN A 667 9.54 36.17 -16.47
C ASN A 667 8.85 34.92 -17.00
N PHE A 668 9.12 34.51 -18.24
CA PHE A 668 8.63 33.24 -18.83
C PHE A 668 9.14 32.03 -18.03
N VAL A 669 10.44 31.96 -17.72
CA VAL A 669 11.03 30.83 -17.01
C VAL A 669 10.48 30.75 -15.58
N LEU A 670 10.31 31.90 -14.90
CA LEU A 670 9.71 31.98 -13.58
C LEU A 670 8.28 31.42 -13.57
N ASN A 671 7.42 31.93 -14.45
CA ASN A 671 6.01 31.51 -14.49
C ASN A 671 5.87 30.06 -14.93
N SER A 672 6.73 29.57 -15.83
CA SER A 672 6.80 28.16 -16.22
C SER A 672 7.19 27.26 -15.05
N ALA A 673 8.14 27.67 -14.21
CA ALA A 673 8.55 26.93 -13.02
C ALA A 673 7.41 26.87 -11.97
N ILE A 674 6.77 28.02 -11.68
CA ILE A 674 5.64 28.10 -10.74
C ILE A 674 4.48 27.20 -11.23
N SER A 675 4.09 27.32 -12.50
CA SER A 675 3.02 26.50 -13.09
C SER A 675 3.34 24.99 -12.96
N LYS A 676 4.56 24.60 -13.35
CA LYS A 676 5.00 23.21 -13.30
C LYS A 676 4.97 22.63 -11.89
N VAL A 677 5.59 23.33 -10.91
CA VAL A 677 5.63 22.87 -9.52
C VAL A 677 4.20 22.82 -8.92
N THR A 678 3.35 23.79 -9.24
CA THR A 678 1.97 23.82 -8.78
C THR A 678 1.16 22.63 -9.31
N GLU A 679 1.29 22.30 -10.58
CA GLU A 679 0.59 21.16 -11.18
C GLU A 679 1.04 19.84 -10.58
N ASP A 680 2.34 19.65 -10.43
CA ASP A 680 2.90 18.38 -9.98
C ASP A 680 2.64 18.15 -8.48
N THR A 681 2.72 19.17 -7.65
CA THR A 681 2.41 19.06 -6.21
C THR A 681 0.91 18.91 -5.91
N ASN A 682 0.03 19.19 -6.88
CA ASN A 682 -1.43 19.04 -6.75
C ASN A 682 -1.98 17.66 -7.19
N GLY A 683 -1.12 16.64 -7.37
CA GLY A 683 -1.61 15.29 -7.62
C GLY A 683 -0.78 14.42 -8.56
N ARG A 684 0.09 15.02 -9.38
CA ARG A 684 1.01 14.24 -10.23
C ARG A 684 2.24 13.74 -9.46
N PHE A 685 2.66 14.50 -8.44
CA PHE A 685 3.81 14.22 -7.55
C PHE A 685 5.14 13.94 -8.29
N ASN A 686 5.37 14.60 -9.44
CA ASN A 686 6.61 14.44 -10.21
C ASN A 686 7.72 15.36 -9.67
N PHE A 687 8.07 15.24 -8.40
CA PHE A 687 9.02 16.13 -7.71
C PHE A 687 10.37 16.23 -8.39
N ASN A 688 10.82 15.19 -9.09
CA ASN A 688 12.06 15.21 -9.86
C ASN A 688 12.01 16.24 -11.00
N THR A 689 10.86 16.42 -11.64
CA THR A 689 10.69 17.44 -12.69
C THR A 689 10.48 18.84 -12.13
N ASP A 690 9.90 18.95 -10.93
CA ASP A 690 9.77 20.20 -10.19
C ASP A 690 11.15 20.77 -9.85
N ILE A 691 11.99 19.93 -9.23
CA ILE A 691 13.36 20.30 -8.88
C ILE A 691 14.16 20.67 -10.14
N SER A 692 13.95 19.95 -11.27
CA SER A 692 14.58 20.34 -12.55
C SER A 692 14.14 21.71 -13.02
N ALA A 693 12.86 22.04 -12.95
CA ALA A 693 12.34 23.36 -13.33
C ALA A 693 12.91 24.47 -12.45
N ILE A 694 13.04 24.21 -11.13
CA ILE A 694 13.67 25.16 -10.21
C ILE A 694 15.17 25.31 -10.54
N MET A 695 15.87 24.23 -10.90
CA MET A 695 17.27 24.29 -11.34
C MET A 695 17.45 25.11 -12.62
N GLU A 696 16.53 24.98 -13.59
CA GLU A 696 16.51 25.79 -14.80
C GLU A 696 16.28 27.26 -14.50
N LEU A 697 15.34 27.58 -13.59
CA LEU A 697 15.11 28.95 -13.13
C LEU A 697 16.36 29.56 -12.45
N VAL A 698 17.04 28.81 -11.59
CA VAL A 698 18.29 29.25 -10.97
C VAL A 698 19.37 29.46 -12.03
N ASN A 699 19.45 28.63 -13.05
CA ASN A 699 20.42 28.85 -14.16
C ASN A 699 20.11 30.14 -14.93
N GLU A 700 18.84 30.45 -15.15
CA GLU A 700 18.44 31.68 -15.83
C GLU A 700 18.72 32.92 -14.97
N LEU A 701 18.49 32.84 -13.64
CA LEU A 701 18.86 33.90 -12.70
C LEU A 701 20.37 34.18 -12.72
N TYR A 702 21.22 33.14 -12.82
CA TYR A 702 22.66 33.32 -12.96
C TYR A 702 23.07 34.00 -14.26
N LYS A 703 22.39 33.72 -15.39
CA LYS A 703 22.63 34.43 -16.66
C LYS A 703 22.16 35.88 -16.58
N TYR A 704 20.95 36.10 -16.05
CA TYR A 704 20.34 37.42 -16.01
C TYR A 704 21.13 38.39 -15.13
N LYS A 705 21.62 37.97 -13.94
CA LYS A 705 22.39 38.83 -13.03
C LYS A 705 23.74 39.33 -13.60
N GLU A 706 24.29 38.67 -14.63
CA GLU A 706 25.54 39.05 -15.28
C GLU A 706 25.33 40.07 -16.43
N LEU A 707 24.08 40.39 -16.77
CA LEU A 707 23.77 41.39 -17.78
C LEU A 707 24.15 42.81 -17.30
N ASN A 708 24.52 43.66 -18.25
CA ASN A 708 24.92 45.04 -17.94
C ASN A 708 23.72 45.93 -17.54
N ASN A 709 22.53 45.59 -18.03
CA ASN A 709 21.31 46.38 -17.81
C ASN A 709 20.22 45.46 -17.29
N ILE A 710 20.12 45.31 -15.98
CA ILE A 710 19.14 44.40 -15.32
C ILE A 710 17.99 45.20 -14.69
N ASN A 711 16.81 44.64 -14.71
CA ASN A 711 15.70 45.08 -13.86
C ASN A 711 15.85 44.44 -12.48
N LYS A 712 16.32 45.25 -11.49
CA LYS A 712 16.61 44.74 -10.14
C LYS A 712 15.35 44.34 -9.38
N GLU A 713 14.23 45.00 -9.66
CA GLU A 713 12.92 44.68 -9.08
C GLU A 713 12.42 43.28 -9.56
N LEU A 714 12.52 43.01 -10.87
CA LEU A 714 12.23 41.71 -11.44
C LEU A 714 13.19 40.64 -10.90
N LEU A 715 14.48 40.93 -10.77
CA LEU A 715 15.44 39.98 -10.19
C LEU A 715 15.11 39.66 -8.74
N ALA A 716 14.79 40.70 -7.92
CA ALA A 716 14.36 40.51 -6.53
C ALA A 716 13.11 39.61 -6.44
N PHE A 717 12.08 39.95 -7.20
CA PHE A 717 10.84 39.18 -7.26
C PHE A 717 11.08 37.74 -7.65
N THR A 718 11.88 37.49 -8.69
CA THR A 718 12.19 36.15 -9.17
C THR A 718 12.95 35.34 -8.12
N ILE A 719 13.88 35.96 -7.39
CA ILE A 719 14.60 35.32 -6.28
C ILE A 719 13.62 34.95 -5.15
N GLU A 720 12.77 35.88 -4.72
CA GLU A 720 11.74 35.62 -3.68
C GLU A 720 10.84 34.43 -4.07
N LYS A 721 10.29 34.43 -5.30
CA LYS A 721 9.44 33.34 -5.78
C LYS A 721 10.21 32.00 -5.92
N THR A 722 11.51 32.07 -6.30
CA THR A 722 12.37 30.87 -6.33
C THR A 722 12.54 30.27 -4.93
N VAL A 723 12.78 31.08 -3.91
CA VAL A 723 12.87 30.66 -2.51
C VAL A 723 11.54 30.06 -2.04
N THR A 724 10.44 30.70 -2.40
CA THR A 724 9.08 30.25 -2.03
C THR A 724 8.77 28.86 -2.60
N ILE A 725 8.97 28.63 -3.92
CA ILE A 725 8.66 27.31 -4.53
C ILE A 725 9.67 26.21 -4.21
N LEU A 726 10.90 26.58 -3.78
CA LEU A 726 11.92 25.64 -3.31
C LEU A 726 11.69 25.22 -1.84
N SER A 727 10.97 26.04 -1.06
CA SER A 727 10.85 25.85 0.40
C SER A 727 10.27 24.50 0.82
N PRO A 728 9.31 23.84 0.12
CA PRO A 728 8.87 22.51 0.50
C PRO A 728 9.96 21.43 0.35
N PHE A 729 10.90 21.63 -0.58
CA PHE A 729 11.97 20.67 -0.88
C PHE A 729 13.21 20.86 -0.01
N ALA A 730 13.54 22.12 0.33
CA ALA A 730 14.72 22.51 1.13
C ALA A 730 14.34 23.58 2.17
N PRO A 731 13.51 23.19 3.17
CA PRO A 731 12.90 24.17 4.06
C PRO A 731 13.88 24.98 4.91
N HIS A 732 14.94 24.36 5.45
CA HIS A 732 15.87 25.07 6.32
C HIS A 732 16.63 26.15 5.55
N LEU A 733 17.13 25.82 4.37
CA LEU A 733 17.78 26.77 3.50
C LEU A 733 16.86 27.94 3.15
N CYS A 734 15.63 27.64 2.75
CA CYS A 734 14.70 28.66 2.28
C CYS A 734 14.22 29.60 3.39
N GLU A 735 14.06 29.11 4.62
CA GLU A 735 13.80 29.98 5.79
C GLU A 735 14.96 30.94 6.02
N GLU A 736 16.20 30.48 5.96
CA GLU A 736 17.39 31.34 6.14
C GLU A 736 17.50 32.38 5.02
N LEU A 737 17.21 32.00 3.79
CA LEU A 737 17.23 32.91 2.67
C LEU A 737 16.10 33.93 2.72
N TRP A 738 14.93 33.53 3.23
CA TRP A 738 13.77 34.40 3.42
C TRP A 738 14.08 35.52 4.44
N GLU A 739 14.61 35.13 5.60
CA GLU A 739 15.11 36.09 6.60
C GLU A 739 16.21 37.00 6.03
N ALA A 740 17.13 36.44 5.26
CA ALA A 740 18.24 37.21 4.66
C ALA A 740 17.78 38.26 3.62
N LEU A 741 16.68 38.01 2.93
CA LEU A 741 16.04 38.94 2.02
C LEU A 741 15.33 40.10 2.76
N GLY A 742 15.21 40.01 4.09
CA GLY A 742 14.62 41.04 4.94
C GLY A 742 13.16 40.86 5.26
N HIS A 743 12.61 39.67 5.01
CA HIS A 743 11.22 39.34 5.37
C HIS A 743 11.11 38.95 6.83
N GLU A 744 9.99 39.31 7.44
CA GLU A 744 9.60 38.88 8.79
C GLU A 744 8.78 37.57 8.69
N GLY A 745 8.91 36.68 9.68
CA GLY A 745 8.15 35.42 9.73
C GLY A 745 8.77 34.31 8.92
N SER A 746 8.01 33.25 8.71
CA SER A 746 8.43 32.02 8.04
C SER A 746 8.03 32.02 6.57
N VAL A 747 8.89 31.59 5.66
CA VAL A 747 8.51 31.35 4.26
C VAL A 747 7.41 30.31 4.13
N GLY A 748 7.32 29.37 5.08
CA GLY A 748 6.27 28.36 5.14
C GLY A 748 4.86 28.90 5.48
N ASP A 749 4.77 30.19 5.90
CA ASP A 749 3.48 30.87 6.16
C ASP A 749 3.07 31.78 4.98
N GLU A 750 3.93 31.90 3.95
CA GLU A 750 3.62 32.66 2.75
C GLU A 750 2.56 31.97 1.88
N THR A 751 1.85 32.79 1.12
CA THR A 751 0.88 32.25 0.13
C THR A 751 1.64 31.64 -1.05
N TRP A 752 1.22 30.45 -1.47
CA TRP A 752 1.75 29.81 -2.69
C TRP A 752 1.62 30.75 -3.90
N PRO A 753 2.69 30.96 -4.66
CA PRO A 753 2.67 31.94 -5.74
C PRO A 753 1.75 31.49 -6.89
N SER A 754 0.96 32.44 -7.42
CA SER A 754 0.25 32.26 -8.67
C SER A 754 1.19 32.54 -9.86
N PHE A 755 0.90 31.98 -11.02
CA PHE A 755 1.61 32.26 -12.26
C PHE A 755 0.72 33.05 -13.23
N ASP A 756 1.34 33.84 -14.09
CA ASP A 756 0.68 34.57 -15.15
C ASP A 756 0.65 33.73 -16.43
N GLU A 757 -0.54 33.29 -16.84
CA GLU A 757 -0.72 32.51 -18.07
C GLU A 757 -0.23 33.25 -19.33
N SER A 758 -0.34 34.59 -19.35
CA SER A 758 0.12 35.40 -20.47
C SER A 758 1.65 35.40 -20.63
N ALA A 759 2.36 35.22 -19.50
CA ALA A 759 3.81 35.09 -19.50
C ALA A 759 4.33 33.70 -19.95
N LEU A 760 3.44 32.71 -20.08
CA LEU A 760 3.81 31.36 -20.55
C LEU A 760 3.99 31.28 -22.07
N VAL A 761 3.71 32.36 -22.81
CA VAL A 761 4.00 32.46 -24.24
C VAL A 761 5.46 32.87 -24.40
N LYS A 762 6.27 31.99 -24.98
CA LYS A 762 7.66 32.35 -25.30
C LYS A 762 7.70 33.53 -26.26
N SER A 763 8.56 34.50 -26.02
CA SER A 763 8.78 35.62 -26.91
C SER A 763 9.27 35.16 -28.29
N THR A 764 10.12 34.13 -28.32
CA THR A 764 10.62 33.49 -29.55
C THR A 764 10.68 31.97 -29.37
N VAL A 765 10.44 31.24 -30.46
CA VAL A 765 10.54 29.78 -30.53
C VAL A 765 11.39 29.39 -31.74
N GLU A 766 12.42 28.58 -31.54
CA GLU A 766 13.19 27.99 -32.64
C GLU A 766 12.35 26.94 -33.33
N ILE A 767 12.05 27.15 -34.59
CA ILE A 767 11.36 26.18 -35.47
C ILE A 767 12.31 25.56 -36.49
N VAL A 768 11.96 24.35 -36.89
CA VAL A 768 12.69 23.63 -37.93
C VAL A 768 12.09 23.91 -39.30
N ILE A 769 12.89 24.37 -40.26
CA ILE A 769 12.47 24.55 -41.64
C ILE A 769 12.91 23.32 -42.45
N GLN A 770 11.96 22.66 -43.08
CA GLN A 770 12.16 21.49 -43.89
C GLN A 770 11.69 21.78 -45.33
N VAL A 771 12.37 21.17 -46.31
CA VAL A 771 11.93 21.13 -47.72
C VAL A 771 11.85 19.67 -48.15
N ASN A 772 10.65 19.20 -48.52
CA ASN A 772 10.35 17.81 -48.83
C ASN A 772 10.80 16.84 -47.73
N GLY A 773 10.55 17.23 -46.46
CA GLY A 773 10.89 16.45 -45.25
C GLY A 773 12.38 16.46 -44.86
N LYS A 774 13.25 17.18 -45.57
CA LYS A 774 14.67 17.31 -45.23
C LYS A 774 14.92 18.62 -44.54
N LEU A 775 15.60 18.56 -43.38
CA LEU A 775 16.04 19.74 -42.62
C LEU A 775 16.89 20.64 -43.51
N LYS A 776 16.58 21.96 -43.49
CA LYS A 776 17.34 23.00 -44.18
C LYS A 776 17.99 23.97 -43.22
N THR A 777 17.22 24.54 -42.32
CA THR A 777 17.69 25.48 -41.33
C THR A 777 16.81 25.42 -40.08
N LYS A 778 17.24 26.10 -39.02
CA LYS A 778 16.44 26.45 -37.87
C LYS A 778 16.29 27.96 -37.83
N MET A 779 15.13 28.41 -37.40
CA MET A 779 14.80 29.84 -37.40
C MET A 779 14.05 30.19 -36.13
N ASP A 780 14.43 31.26 -35.46
CA ASP A 780 13.68 31.85 -34.36
C ASP A 780 12.51 32.68 -34.90
N ILE A 781 11.31 32.38 -34.42
CA ILE A 781 10.09 33.13 -34.76
C ILE A 781 9.37 33.55 -33.48
N PRO A 782 8.53 34.60 -33.50
CA PRO A 782 7.68 34.95 -32.37
C PRO A 782 6.86 33.74 -31.89
N GLY A 783 6.82 33.54 -30.56
CA GLY A 783 6.22 32.36 -29.96
C GLY A 783 4.69 32.28 -30.09
N ASP A 784 4.06 33.43 -30.36
CA ASP A 784 2.62 33.57 -30.60
C ASP A 784 2.20 33.30 -32.05
N PHE A 785 3.16 33.00 -32.94
CA PHE A 785 2.84 32.68 -34.34
C PHE A 785 1.99 31.41 -34.43
N GLY A 786 0.76 31.61 -34.89
CA GLY A 786 -0.12 30.53 -35.28
C GLY A 786 0.25 29.93 -36.63
N LYS A 787 -0.54 28.96 -37.06
CA LYS A 787 -0.31 28.29 -38.36
C LYS A 787 -0.30 29.23 -39.54
N ALA A 788 -1.19 30.23 -39.54
CA ALA A 788 -1.33 31.18 -40.64
C ALA A 788 -0.10 32.10 -40.74
N GLU A 789 0.42 32.61 -39.65
CA GLU A 789 1.60 33.44 -39.57
C GLU A 789 2.85 32.65 -40.00
N MET A 790 2.96 31.37 -39.57
CA MET A 790 4.04 30.49 -39.98
C MET A 790 3.99 30.13 -41.48
N GLU A 791 2.80 29.93 -42.05
CA GLU A 791 2.65 29.71 -43.50
C GLU A 791 3.02 30.98 -44.29
N LYS A 792 2.75 32.16 -43.75
CA LYS A 792 3.11 33.46 -44.33
C LYS A 792 4.60 33.68 -44.37
N LEU A 793 5.34 33.22 -43.35
CA LEU A 793 6.83 33.27 -43.33
C LEU A 793 7.46 32.65 -44.57
N VAL A 794 6.85 31.61 -45.14
CA VAL A 794 7.38 30.94 -46.35
C VAL A 794 7.40 31.89 -47.53
N SER A 795 6.45 32.81 -47.61
CA SER A 795 6.39 33.80 -48.67
C SER A 795 7.15 35.11 -48.39
N GLU A 796 7.47 35.39 -47.10
CA GLU A 796 8.10 36.66 -46.71
C GLU A 796 9.59 36.53 -46.40
N SER A 797 10.04 35.41 -45.79
CA SER A 797 11.43 35.20 -45.37
C SER A 797 12.34 34.99 -46.58
N ALA A 798 13.36 35.85 -46.67
CA ALA A 798 14.38 35.74 -47.73
C ALA A 798 15.18 34.44 -47.59
N GLU A 799 15.51 34.06 -46.35
CA GLU A 799 16.25 32.84 -46.07
C GLU A 799 15.48 31.56 -46.50
N ILE A 800 14.16 31.49 -46.22
CA ILE A 800 13.34 30.34 -46.64
C ILE A 800 13.25 30.30 -48.16
N LYS A 801 13.16 31.48 -48.85
CA LYS A 801 13.11 31.56 -50.29
C LYS A 801 14.37 30.99 -50.95
N GLU A 802 15.53 31.16 -50.39
CA GLU A 802 16.79 30.58 -50.91
C GLU A 802 16.74 29.03 -50.94
N PHE A 803 16.10 28.38 -49.96
CA PHE A 803 15.94 26.94 -49.93
C PHE A 803 14.90 26.37 -50.92
N ILE A 804 14.01 27.23 -51.36
CA ILE A 804 12.96 26.87 -52.35
C ILE A 804 13.49 27.09 -53.77
N ALA A 805 14.32 28.08 -53.94
CA ALA A 805 14.86 28.52 -55.25
C ALA A 805 13.74 28.64 -56.29
N ASP A 806 13.96 28.12 -57.51
CA ASP A 806 13.00 28.21 -58.64
C ASP A 806 11.90 27.12 -58.62
N LYS A 807 11.74 26.45 -57.54
CA LYS A 807 10.74 25.35 -57.42
C LYS A 807 9.35 25.89 -57.04
N ASN A 808 8.33 25.26 -57.58
CA ASN A 808 6.95 25.60 -57.24
C ASN A 808 6.54 24.98 -55.87
N VAL A 809 6.07 25.80 -54.95
CA VAL A 809 5.51 25.36 -53.69
C VAL A 809 4.15 24.72 -53.89
N VAL A 810 4.04 23.43 -53.59
CA VAL A 810 2.80 22.66 -53.74
C VAL A 810 1.96 22.71 -52.46
N LYS A 811 2.62 22.65 -51.30
CA LYS A 811 1.95 22.66 -50.00
C LYS A 811 2.92 23.10 -48.92
N VAL A 812 2.40 23.87 -47.96
CA VAL A 812 3.08 24.20 -46.71
C VAL A 812 2.40 23.45 -45.56
N ILE A 813 3.19 22.79 -44.73
CA ILE A 813 2.71 22.11 -43.50
C ILE A 813 3.39 22.80 -42.35
N ALA A 814 2.66 23.68 -41.68
CA ALA A 814 3.12 24.38 -40.48
C ALA A 814 2.55 23.70 -39.21
N VAL A 815 3.45 23.40 -38.29
CA VAL A 815 3.12 22.92 -36.95
C VAL A 815 3.58 24.00 -35.98
N PRO A 816 2.64 24.75 -35.35
CA PRO A 816 2.99 25.85 -34.46
C PRO A 816 4.00 25.44 -33.39
N GLY A 817 5.02 26.31 -33.21
CA GLY A 817 6.08 26.10 -32.23
C GLY A 817 7.06 24.94 -32.52
N ARG A 818 6.96 24.27 -33.70
CA ARG A 818 7.81 23.09 -34.01
C ARG A 818 8.53 23.14 -35.35
N LEU A 819 7.76 23.21 -36.42
CA LEU A 819 8.36 23.12 -37.75
C LEU A 819 7.48 23.72 -38.88
N ILE A 820 8.12 24.09 -39.96
CA ILE A 820 7.51 24.31 -41.27
C ILE A 820 8.12 23.30 -42.26
N ASN A 821 7.29 22.45 -42.84
CA ASN A 821 7.73 21.59 -43.96
C ASN A 821 7.10 22.08 -45.26
N ILE A 822 7.96 22.48 -46.21
CA ILE A 822 7.57 23.04 -47.49
C ILE A 822 7.70 21.92 -48.54
N VAL A 823 6.60 21.56 -49.13
CA VAL A 823 6.58 20.58 -50.20
C VAL A 823 6.70 21.33 -51.54
N VAL A 824 7.78 21.09 -52.23
CA VAL A 824 8.08 21.70 -53.54
C VAL A 824 8.19 20.63 -54.63
N LYS A 825 7.86 21.06 -55.88
CA LYS A 825 7.92 20.21 -57.05
C LYS A 825 8.76 20.90 -58.13
#